data_6adf74bc58df4e9cb0c4d3d4657e4967
#
_entry.id   6adf74bc58df4e9cb0c4d3d4657e4967
#
_cell.length_a   1.000
_cell.length_b   1.000
_cell.length_c   1.000
_cell.angle_alpha   90.00
_cell.angle_beta   90.00
_cell.angle_gamma   90.00
#
_symmetry.space_group_name_H-M   'P 1'
#
loop_
_entity.id
_entity.type
_entity.pdbx_description
1 polymer ?
#
loop_
_entity_poly.entity_id
_entity_poly.type
_entity_poly.pdbx_seq_one_letter_code
_entity_poly.pdbx_strand_id
1 'polypeptide(L)'
;MKQQFTCIKFLLLAVLLNATTFAQTIKEELANKLQSNMDAVWKEADTDFSSNQIPDKWQGFSGVIIAQKIKFVFDKGSGADKLNVYETTHRKIKLLDKDGVNSFSEFYFRRGHENDGFALHIIKADGTVDTISLLTAVLVEDNDDVPGTFTPYFEKQSTIKNKTKSENIYFKLAVSDLEPGDIIDYASTVFNDNDAAKMNSLEFDPVYYLCHRGYPVMSQKFEINTDDKSYVNSKSINGAPEFKEGSVGGYKTFTWEDRDREKIKDTRWVNEYMVLPMTKFQIIYSKNNNAEDLFISDRGELKKSITPEELAKKVNGIYDKMDASAGKKITQDNILAAYSTSLLNQTEYFLRKGEAYDLNDDDFIKRVYYILRHSNGLYGKRLASQFFAYVMLEKLKRKNIPAELIITTDNSVTQMNNVIFGTELQWLVRAKNKYVFNFSANSNPFDLKDDYLGNEAYAVTIGKNPTATAVTLPVTTAEENYSNTTIDASMDENLEKTNITSTSAYKGISKHDNEGPALNYTNVYDVDYLAYFGDNDLDQLPEKKRDEIDRLIFAKKEEFKKRKPVYMKGQLQNEYSNVVSYDNFNLITDGRTFNKQELKYTEKFVLGDLTRKAGKNYLVNVPLLMGGQNQVKPEDRQRKYDIDVRYPHTLNWDINYTIPAGFIVKGLADLNQNVENETGAFITRATIEGNLLKLNIKKIYKQTKIKKEDFGKMLEFIDAAYNFSQRKILLKRN
;
A
#
# COMPACT_ATOMS: atom_id res chain seq x y z
N MET A 1 -44.27 41.03 16.96
CA MET A 1 -43.30 40.28 16.16
C MET A 1 -41.84 40.34 16.65
N LYS A 2 -41.32 41.45 17.18
CA LYS A 2 -39.90 41.50 17.69
C LYS A 2 -39.66 40.69 18.99
N GLN A 3 -40.65 40.56 19.88
CA GLN A 3 -40.49 39.79 21.12
C GLN A 3 -40.52 38.27 20.93
N GLN A 4 -41.20 37.76 19.93
CA GLN A 4 -41.18 36.30 19.62
C GLN A 4 -39.86 35.83 19.04
N PHE A 5 -39.15 36.67 18.29
CA PHE A 5 -37.83 36.32 17.74
C PHE A 5 -36.72 36.26 18.81
N THR A 6 -36.85 37.01 19.90
CA THR A 6 -35.89 37.01 21.00
C THR A 6 -35.99 35.73 21.84
N CYS A 7 -37.21 35.23 22.10
CA CYS A 7 -37.45 33.98 22.83
C CYS A 7 -36.95 32.76 22.04
N ILE A 8 -37.09 32.72 20.71
CA ILE A 8 -36.62 31.60 19.87
C ILE A 8 -35.09 31.56 19.84
N LYS A 9 -34.41 32.72 19.82
CA LYS A 9 -32.95 32.77 19.91
C LYS A 9 -32.41 32.30 21.27
N PHE A 10 -33.10 32.63 22.38
CA PHE A 10 -32.72 32.15 23.70
C PHE A 10 -33.00 30.67 23.90
N LEU A 11 -34.08 30.13 23.33
CA LEU A 11 -34.34 28.68 23.34
C LEU A 11 -33.32 27.90 22.51
N LEU A 12 -32.94 28.39 21.34
CA LEU A 12 -31.89 27.78 20.52
C LEU A 12 -30.51 27.84 21.19
N LEU A 13 -30.18 28.94 21.88
CA LEU A 13 -28.94 29.07 22.63
C LEU A 13 -28.92 28.13 23.86
N ALA A 14 -30.04 27.95 24.55
CA ALA A 14 -30.19 27.04 25.69
C ALA A 14 -30.12 25.55 25.26
N VAL A 15 -30.65 25.21 24.08
CA VAL A 15 -30.55 23.86 23.52
C VAL A 15 -29.12 23.55 23.06
N LEU A 16 -28.41 24.53 22.49
CA LEU A 16 -26.99 24.37 22.12
C LEU A 16 -26.08 24.26 23.36
N LEU A 17 -26.35 25.01 24.43
CA LEU A 17 -25.59 24.91 25.68
C LEU A 17 -25.86 23.58 26.42
N ASN A 18 -27.08 23.04 26.38
CA ASN A 18 -27.38 21.73 26.95
C ASN A 18 -26.80 20.57 26.11
N ALA A 19 -26.72 20.71 24.77
CA ALA A 19 -26.09 19.74 23.92
C ALA A 19 -24.54 19.66 24.14
N THR A 20 -23.91 20.82 24.42
CA THR A 20 -22.47 20.84 24.71
C THR A 20 -22.13 20.28 26.10
N THR A 21 -22.99 20.53 27.13
CA THR A 21 -22.79 19.92 28.44
C THR A 21 -23.04 18.43 28.46
N PHE A 22 -24.00 17.92 27.71
CA PHE A 22 -24.27 16.49 27.60
C PHE A 22 -23.13 15.76 26.88
N ALA A 23 -22.59 16.37 25.81
CA ALA A 23 -21.41 15.83 25.10
C ALA A 23 -20.14 15.85 25.98
N GLN A 24 -19.99 16.84 26.86
CA GLN A 24 -18.86 16.94 27.79
C GLN A 24 -18.95 15.89 28.92
N THR A 25 -20.14 15.62 29.45
CA THR A 25 -20.35 14.56 30.46
C THR A 25 -20.07 13.14 29.89
N ILE A 26 -20.51 12.85 28.68
CA ILE A 26 -20.22 11.59 28.00
C ILE A 26 -18.71 11.46 27.74
N LYS A 27 -18.02 12.54 27.36
CA LYS A 27 -16.56 12.55 27.17
C LYS A 27 -15.80 12.23 28.48
N GLU A 28 -16.21 12.76 29.61
CA GLU A 28 -15.55 12.55 30.90
C GLU A 28 -15.65 11.09 31.37
N GLU A 29 -16.85 10.51 31.35
CA GLU A 29 -17.05 9.09 31.69
C GLU A 29 -16.21 8.17 30.78
N LEU A 30 -16.22 8.47 29.49
CA LEU A 30 -15.43 7.74 28.52
C LEU A 30 -13.92 7.88 28.76
N ALA A 31 -13.44 9.10 29.00
CA ALA A 31 -12.03 9.37 29.26
C ALA A 31 -11.54 8.60 30.48
N ASN A 32 -12.31 8.65 31.57
CA ASN A 32 -12.01 7.93 32.80
C ASN A 32 -11.98 6.40 32.59
N LYS A 33 -12.93 5.87 31.79
CA LYS A 33 -12.97 4.45 31.47
C LYS A 33 -11.75 4.00 30.67
N LEU A 34 -11.40 4.74 29.61
CA LEU A 34 -10.22 4.45 28.78
C LEU A 34 -8.93 4.47 29.61
N GLN A 35 -8.75 5.44 30.50
CA GLN A 35 -7.59 5.53 31.37
C GLN A 35 -7.56 4.39 32.39
N SER A 36 -8.69 4.09 33.05
CA SER A 36 -8.75 3.00 34.06
C SER A 36 -8.49 1.62 33.45
N ASN A 37 -8.82 1.40 32.19
CA ASN A 37 -8.50 0.14 31.50
C ASN A 37 -6.96 -0.07 31.34
N MET A 38 -6.16 0.99 31.50
CA MET A 38 -4.69 0.91 31.43
C MET A 38 -4.00 0.74 32.77
N ASP A 39 -4.73 0.81 33.91
CA ASP A 39 -4.14 0.72 35.26
C ASP A 39 -3.29 -0.55 35.47
N ALA A 40 -3.67 -1.67 34.88
CA ALA A 40 -2.94 -2.92 34.99
C ALA A 40 -1.58 -2.87 34.28
N VAL A 41 -1.48 -2.13 33.16
CA VAL A 41 -0.23 -1.97 32.39
C VAL A 41 0.80 -1.19 33.21
N TRP A 42 0.36 -0.11 33.90
CA TRP A 42 1.26 0.69 34.75
C TRP A 42 1.72 -0.02 36.04
N LYS A 43 0.94 -0.98 36.50
CA LYS A 43 1.27 -1.79 37.68
C LYS A 43 2.18 -2.97 37.37
N GLU A 44 2.37 -3.28 36.11
CA GLU A 44 3.27 -4.37 35.71
C GLU A 44 4.73 -3.97 35.97
N ALA A 45 5.41 -4.76 36.83
CA ALA A 45 6.81 -4.53 37.16
C ALA A 45 7.72 -4.95 36.00
N ASP A 46 8.01 -4.01 35.08
CA ASP A 46 8.96 -4.20 34.01
C ASP A 46 10.14 -3.23 34.16
N THR A 47 11.34 -3.78 34.43
CA THR A 47 12.54 -3.00 34.65
C THR A 47 12.97 -2.13 33.46
N ASP A 48 12.61 -2.50 32.26
CA ASP A 48 12.95 -1.72 31.07
C ASP A 48 12.21 -0.37 31.03
N PHE A 49 11.00 -0.31 31.59
CA PHE A 49 10.22 0.93 31.69
C PHE A 49 10.63 1.82 32.87
N SER A 50 11.45 1.32 33.82
CA SER A 50 11.91 2.10 34.99
C SER A 50 13.02 3.10 34.63
N SER A 51 13.79 2.87 33.54
CA SER A 51 14.87 3.75 33.12
C SER A 51 14.37 4.98 32.38
N ASN A 52 15.03 6.14 32.61
CA ASN A 52 14.85 7.39 31.84
C ASN A 52 16.13 7.77 31.08
N GLN A 53 17.17 6.95 31.17
CA GLN A 53 18.47 7.20 30.55
C GLN A 53 18.56 6.58 29.16
N ILE A 54 19.31 7.23 28.28
CA ILE A 54 19.61 6.74 26.92
C ILE A 54 21.12 6.67 26.71
N PRO A 55 21.62 5.77 25.84
CA PRO A 55 23.04 5.70 25.50
C PRO A 55 23.54 6.96 24.78
N ASP A 56 24.79 7.36 25.03
CA ASP A 56 25.41 8.53 24.39
C ASP A 56 25.42 8.43 22.85
N LYS A 57 25.58 7.22 22.30
CA LYS A 57 25.57 6.99 20.85
C LYS A 57 24.27 7.43 20.15
N TRP A 58 23.17 7.65 20.90
CA TRP A 58 21.88 8.05 20.37
C TRP A 58 21.43 9.46 20.71
N GLN A 59 22.28 10.25 21.35
CA GLN A 59 22.00 11.66 21.70
C GLN A 59 21.78 12.56 20.47
N GLY A 60 22.26 12.15 19.30
CA GLY A 60 22.12 12.92 18.05
C GLY A 60 20.87 12.60 17.23
N PHE A 61 19.93 11.79 17.75
CA PHE A 61 18.65 11.51 17.10
C PHE A 61 17.55 12.41 17.65
N SER A 62 16.44 12.56 16.91
CA SER A 62 15.29 13.35 17.37
C SER A 62 14.51 12.70 18.51
N GLY A 63 14.65 11.38 18.68
CA GLY A 63 14.06 10.64 19.78
C GLY A 63 14.64 9.23 19.89
N VAL A 64 14.43 8.59 21.05
CA VAL A 64 14.87 7.22 21.36
C VAL A 64 13.74 6.48 22.07
N ILE A 65 13.35 5.32 21.55
CA ILE A 65 12.44 4.41 22.23
C ILE A 65 13.23 3.69 23.34
N ILE A 66 12.97 4.07 24.60
CA ILE A 66 13.61 3.49 25.77
C ILE A 66 13.12 2.05 25.97
N ALA A 67 11.80 1.87 25.97
CA ALA A 67 11.17 0.57 26.12
C ALA A 67 9.88 0.49 25.29
N GLN A 68 9.61 -0.69 24.76
CA GLN A 68 8.36 -1.00 24.08
C GLN A 68 7.93 -2.42 24.41
N LYS A 69 6.66 -2.61 24.75
CA LYS A 69 6.04 -3.93 24.90
C LYS A 69 4.80 -4.02 24.05
N ILE A 70 4.68 -5.10 23.27
CA ILE A 70 3.49 -5.42 22.51
C ILE A 70 2.99 -6.78 23.00
N LYS A 71 1.70 -6.85 23.33
CA LYS A 71 1.08 -8.03 23.87
C LYS A 71 -0.23 -8.32 23.13
N PHE A 72 -0.38 -9.55 22.68
CA PHE A 72 -1.61 -10.09 22.15
C PHE A 72 -2.16 -11.16 23.09
N VAL A 73 -3.46 -11.11 23.37
CA VAL A 73 -4.15 -12.14 24.15
C VAL A 73 -5.34 -12.64 23.33
N PHE A 74 -5.33 -13.94 23.04
CA PHE A 74 -6.44 -14.64 22.41
C PHE A 74 -7.09 -15.48 23.48
N ASP A 75 -8.27 -15.05 23.94
CA ASP A 75 -8.95 -15.61 25.09
C ASP A 75 -10.37 -16.06 24.74
N LYS A 76 -10.76 -17.16 25.30
CA LYS A 76 -12.10 -17.67 25.20
C LYS A 76 -13.05 -16.78 26.01
N GLY A 77 -13.90 -16.02 25.35
CA GLY A 77 -14.87 -15.17 26.02
C GLY A 77 -15.82 -15.94 26.95
N SER A 78 -16.45 -15.25 27.86
CA SER A 78 -17.39 -15.77 28.86
C SER A 78 -18.64 -16.46 28.28
N GLY A 79 -18.89 -16.37 26.97
CA GLY A 79 -19.83 -17.20 26.21
C GLY A 79 -19.06 -18.28 25.45
N ALA A 80 -19.51 -19.54 25.45
CA ALA A 80 -18.82 -20.68 24.81
C ALA A 80 -18.45 -20.48 23.34
N ASP A 81 -18.83 -19.35 22.76
CA ASP A 81 -18.93 -19.09 21.34
C ASP A 81 -18.10 -17.88 20.84
N LYS A 82 -17.47 -17.08 21.73
CA LYS A 82 -16.68 -15.91 21.37
C LYS A 82 -15.19 -16.12 21.64
N LEU A 83 -14.37 -15.64 20.73
CA LEU A 83 -12.93 -15.48 20.92
C LEU A 83 -12.63 -14.00 21.06
N ASN A 84 -12.12 -13.61 22.21
CA ASN A 84 -11.70 -12.24 22.50
C ASN A 84 -10.24 -12.05 22.11
N VAL A 85 -9.94 -10.93 21.48
CA VAL A 85 -8.58 -10.54 21.11
C VAL A 85 -8.26 -9.19 21.70
N TYR A 86 -7.21 -9.14 22.51
CA TYR A 86 -6.65 -7.91 23.06
C TYR A 86 -5.30 -7.65 22.39
N GLU A 87 -5.14 -6.45 21.87
CA GLU A 87 -3.85 -5.94 21.39
C GLU A 87 -3.43 -4.77 22.28
N THR A 88 -2.38 -4.97 23.08
CA THR A 88 -1.86 -3.94 24.01
C THR A 88 -0.49 -3.49 23.54
N THR A 89 -0.30 -2.19 23.43
CA THR A 89 1.00 -1.54 23.19
C THR A 89 1.32 -0.64 24.37
N HIS A 90 2.50 -0.81 24.98
CA HIS A 90 3.08 0.11 25.95
C HIS A 90 4.41 0.62 25.41
N ARG A 91 4.63 1.94 25.38
CA ARG A 91 5.83 2.52 24.78
C ARG A 91 6.31 3.75 25.54
N LYS A 92 7.62 3.79 25.79
CA LYS A 92 8.32 4.89 26.47
C LYS A 92 9.37 5.47 25.53
N ILE A 93 9.31 6.78 25.24
CA ILE A 93 10.12 7.45 24.23
C ILE A 93 10.68 8.75 24.82
N LYS A 94 12.00 8.96 24.72
CA LYS A 94 12.66 10.23 25.07
C LYS A 94 12.77 11.11 23.83
N LEU A 95 12.33 12.35 23.95
CA LEU A 95 12.40 13.37 22.91
C LEU A 95 13.69 14.19 23.06
N LEU A 96 14.45 14.41 21.98
CA LEU A 96 15.79 15.00 22.08
C LEU A 96 15.90 16.34 21.35
N ASP A 97 15.01 16.63 20.40
CA ASP A 97 14.98 17.88 19.66
C ASP A 97 13.54 18.27 19.29
N LYS A 98 13.41 19.39 18.56
CA LYS A 98 12.10 19.90 18.12
C LYS A 98 11.37 18.97 17.14
N ASP A 99 12.11 18.22 16.32
CA ASP A 99 11.51 17.28 15.36
C ASP A 99 10.90 16.08 16.10
N GLY A 100 11.57 15.62 17.17
CA GLY A 100 11.04 14.63 18.11
C GLY A 100 9.75 15.14 18.79
N VAL A 101 9.77 16.36 19.32
CA VAL A 101 8.59 17.01 19.91
C VAL A 101 7.44 17.10 18.90
N ASN A 102 7.69 17.59 17.69
CA ASN A 102 6.68 17.71 16.65
C ASN A 102 6.06 16.35 16.28
N SER A 103 6.87 15.29 16.25
CA SER A 103 6.42 13.94 15.88
C SER A 103 5.47 13.31 16.90
N PHE A 104 5.47 13.80 18.15
CA PHE A 104 4.65 13.30 19.25
C PHE A 104 3.73 14.36 19.85
N SER A 105 3.46 15.45 19.13
CA SER A 105 2.49 16.47 19.54
C SER A 105 1.05 16.02 19.41
N GLU A 106 0.77 14.91 18.73
CA GLU A 106 -0.56 14.38 18.49
C GLU A 106 -0.59 12.86 18.69
N PHE A 107 -1.63 12.39 19.39
CA PHE A 107 -1.91 10.97 19.61
C PHE A 107 -3.28 10.62 19.08
N TYR A 108 -3.41 9.38 18.59
CA TYR A 108 -4.68 8.85 18.09
C TYR A 108 -4.97 7.54 18.83
N PHE A 109 -6.21 7.39 19.28
CA PHE A 109 -6.63 6.18 19.99
C PHE A 109 -8.06 5.79 19.62
N ARG A 110 -8.30 4.49 19.61
CA ARG A 110 -9.59 3.91 19.27
C ARG A 110 -10.53 3.90 20.47
N ARG A 111 -11.82 4.07 20.17
CA ARG A 111 -12.93 3.69 21.03
C ARG A 111 -13.95 2.94 20.18
N GLY A 112 -13.92 1.62 20.19
CA GLY A 112 -14.89 0.73 19.52
C GLY A 112 -15.60 -0.16 20.52
N HIS A 113 -14.98 -0.40 21.68
CA HIS A 113 -15.50 -1.30 22.72
C HIS A 113 -15.22 -0.75 24.13
N GLU A 114 -15.99 -1.21 25.14
CA GLU A 114 -15.82 -0.81 26.54
C GLU A 114 -14.47 -1.25 27.16
N ASN A 115 -13.84 -2.26 26.56
CA ASN A 115 -12.52 -2.78 26.96
C ASN A 115 -11.35 -2.12 26.22
N ASP A 116 -11.60 -1.20 25.28
CA ASP A 116 -10.54 -0.37 24.73
C ASP A 116 -9.96 0.53 25.83
N GLY A 117 -8.66 0.81 25.76
CA GLY A 117 -7.97 1.65 26.72
C GLY A 117 -6.93 2.53 26.07
N PHE A 118 -6.71 3.71 26.67
CA PHE A 118 -5.62 4.61 26.34
C PHE A 118 -5.24 5.47 27.52
N ALA A 119 -3.95 5.58 27.81
CA ALA A 119 -3.43 6.53 28.80
C ALA A 119 -2.05 7.03 28.36
N LEU A 120 -1.74 8.27 28.74
CA LEU A 120 -0.53 8.99 28.37
C LEU A 120 0.02 9.75 29.57
N HIS A 121 1.30 9.52 29.86
CA HIS A 121 2.07 10.26 30.82
C HIS A 121 3.21 11.01 30.13
N ILE A 122 3.55 12.18 30.64
CA ILE A 122 4.73 12.93 30.24
C ILE A 122 5.63 13.03 31.47
N ILE A 123 6.85 12.55 31.33
CA ILE A 123 7.89 12.67 32.36
C ILE A 123 8.79 13.81 31.96
N LYS A 124 8.74 14.90 32.70
CA LYS A 124 9.55 16.08 32.47
C LYS A 124 11.03 15.84 32.75
N ALA A 125 11.90 16.69 32.25
CA ALA A 125 13.34 16.58 32.46
C ALA A 125 13.75 16.61 33.93
N ASP A 126 12.96 17.23 34.81
CA ASP A 126 13.15 17.25 36.27
C ASP A 126 12.61 16.00 37.00
N GLY A 127 11.98 15.08 36.25
CA GLY A 127 11.38 13.86 36.76
C GLY A 127 9.91 13.96 37.20
N THR A 128 9.30 15.14 37.08
CA THR A 128 7.85 15.32 37.31
C THR A 128 7.05 14.52 36.30
N VAL A 129 5.99 13.86 36.75
CA VAL A 129 5.10 13.04 35.91
C VAL A 129 3.74 13.72 35.78
N ASP A 130 3.39 14.09 34.57
CA ASP A 130 2.11 14.65 34.23
C ASP A 130 1.22 13.61 33.54
N THR A 131 0.06 13.31 34.11
CA THR A 131 -0.95 12.46 33.47
C THR A 131 -1.82 13.32 32.56
N ILE A 132 -1.83 13.03 31.27
CA ILE A 132 -2.54 13.82 30.29
C ILE A 132 -4.01 13.45 30.28
N SER A 133 -4.86 14.49 30.46
CA SER A 133 -6.31 14.32 30.42
C SER A 133 -6.80 14.07 28.99
N LEU A 134 -7.66 13.08 28.81
CA LEU A 134 -8.29 12.78 27.52
C LEU A 134 -9.48 13.68 27.18
N LEU A 135 -9.89 14.56 28.09
CA LEU A 135 -11.08 15.41 27.93
C LEU A 135 -10.97 16.41 26.76
N THR A 136 -9.76 16.72 26.31
CA THR A 136 -9.49 17.60 25.16
C THR A 136 -9.45 16.87 23.82
N ALA A 137 -9.56 15.54 23.84
CA ALA A 137 -9.53 14.75 22.62
C ALA A 137 -10.74 15.02 21.73
N VAL A 138 -10.53 15.14 20.43
CA VAL A 138 -11.54 15.41 19.42
C VAL A 138 -11.78 14.19 18.55
N LEU A 139 -13.03 14.04 18.09
CA LEU A 139 -13.41 12.96 17.18
C LEU A 139 -12.68 13.12 15.84
N VAL A 140 -12.15 12.04 15.29
CA VAL A 140 -11.61 11.97 13.92
C VAL A 140 -12.77 11.69 12.97
N GLU A 141 -12.97 12.57 11.99
CA GLU A 141 -14.10 12.46 11.05
C GLU A 141 -13.86 11.37 9.99
N ASP A 142 -12.62 11.22 9.53
CA ASP A 142 -12.22 10.20 8.55
C ASP A 142 -11.10 9.33 9.13
N ASN A 143 -11.35 8.03 9.24
CA ASN A 143 -10.37 7.08 9.77
C ASN A 143 -9.13 6.94 8.87
N ASP A 144 -9.20 7.34 7.60
CA ASP A 144 -8.03 7.38 6.71
C ASP A 144 -7.01 8.46 7.14
N ASP A 145 -7.42 9.42 7.98
CA ASP A 145 -6.53 10.43 8.59
C ASP A 145 -5.73 9.90 9.81
N VAL A 146 -6.04 8.69 10.31
CA VAL A 146 -5.33 8.10 11.44
C VAL A 146 -3.97 7.58 10.97
N PRO A 147 -2.84 8.09 11.52
CA PRO A 147 -1.53 7.61 11.15
C PRO A 147 -1.34 6.12 11.45
N GLY A 148 -0.74 5.39 10.51
CA GLY A 148 -0.53 3.95 10.64
C GLY A 148 0.25 3.52 11.89
N THR A 149 0.96 4.43 12.57
CA THR A 149 1.64 4.18 13.84
C THR A 149 0.66 3.90 14.98
N PHE A 150 -0.53 4.48 14.93
CA PHE A 150 -1.58 4.35 15.94
C PHE A 150 -2.70 3.38 15.53
N THR A 151 -2.67 2.87 14.30
CA THR A 151 -3.63 1.88 13.84
C THR A 151 -3.24 0.50 14.38
N PRO A 152 -4.16 -0.27 15.00
CA PRO A 152 -3.91 -1.62 15.48
C PRO A 152 -3.45 -2.56 14.37
N TYR A 153 -2.64 -3.57 14.71
CA TYR A 153 -2.09 -4.51 13.73
C TYR A 153 -3.18 -5.26 12.96
N PHE A 154 -4.24 -5.69 13.62
CA PHE A 154 -5.36 -6.39 12.97
C PHE A 154 -6.26 -5.48 12.15
N GLU A 155 -6.24 -4.15 12.36
CA GLU A 155 -6.95 -3.20 11.51
C GLU A 155 -6.15 -2.79 10.28
N LYS A 156 -4.81 -2.69 10.39
CA LYS A 156 -3.91 -2.33 9.28
C LYS A 156 -4.03 -3.28 8.09
N GLN A 157 -4.33 -4.55 8.36
CA GLN A 157 -4.30 -5.62 7.38
C GLN A 157 -5.69 -6.07 6.93
N SER A 158 -6.74 -5.62 7.61
CA SER A 158 -8.12 -5.95 7.24
C SER A 158 -8.51 -5.30 5.92
N THR A 159 -8.33 -6.04 4.83
CA THR A 159 -8.87 -5.70 3.50
C THR A 159 -10.40 -5.87 3.44
N ILE A 160 -10.99 -6.48 4.47
CA ILE A 160 -12.43 -6.67 4.60
C ILE A 160 -12.99 -5.50 5.39
N LYS A 161 -13.24 -4.38 4.72
CA LYS A 161 -14.17 -3.36 5.25
C LYS A 161 -15.57 -3.98 5.30
N ASN A 162 -15.83 -4.83 6.28
CA ASN A 162 -17.20 -5.22 6.59
C ASN A 162 -17.92 -3.97 7.10
N LYS A 163 -18.72 -3.37 6.24
CA LYS A 163 -19.67 -2.29 6.56
C LYS A 163 -20.84 -2.81 7.42
N THR A 164 -20.57 -3.57 8.45
CA THR A 164 -21.52 -3.83 9.52
C THR A 164 -21.15 -2.92 10.69
N LYS A 165 -21.82 -1.82 10.78
CA LYS A 165 -22.12 -0.90 11.88
C LYS A 165 -21.40 -1.02 13.25
N SER A 166 -20.10 -1.34 13.31
CA SER A 166 -19.26 -0.83 14.39
C SER A 166 -18.17 -0.03 13.71
N GLU A 167 -18.48 1.21 13.39
CA GLU A 167 -17.48 2.15 12.93
C GLU A 167 -16.47 2.29 14.07
N ASN A 168 -15.24 1.82 13.87
CA ASN A 168 -14.15 2.10 14.77
C ASN A 168 -14.06 3.62 14.86
N ILE A 169 -14.33 4.14 16.05
CA ILE A 169 -14.30 5.57 16.32
C ILE A 169 -12.90 5.89 16.85
N TYR A 170 -12.23 6.84 16.22
CA TYR A 170 -10.94 7.34 16.68
C TYR A 170 -11.06 8.73 17.26
N PHE A 171 -10.26 8.98 18.27
CA PHE A 171 -10.05 10.30 18.86
C PHE A 171 -8.62 10.74 18.62
N LYS A 172 -8.44 12.03 18.39
CA LYS A 172 -7.16 12.73 18.28
C LYS A 172 -6.97 13.58 19.53
N LEU A 173 -5.84 13.40 20.19
CA LEU A 173 -5.41 14.16 21.36
C LEU A 173 -4.19 15.00 21.00
N ALA A 174 -4.30 16.32 21.08
CA ALA A 174 -3.16 17.21 20.98
C ALA A 174 -2.47 17.32 22.34
N VAL A 175 -1.15 17.25 22.34
CA VAL A 175 -0.32 17.36 23.55
C VAL A 175 0.45 18.68 23.46
N SER A 176 0.17 19.60 24.38
CA SER A 176 0.90 20.88 24.53
C SER A 176 2.08 20.72 25.49
N ASP A 177 2.93 21.72 25.50
CA ASP A 177 4.01 21.92 26.47
C ASP A 177 5.07 20.80 26.50
N LEU A 178 5.25 20.10 25.36
CA LEU A 178 6.37 19.17 25.16
C LEU A 178 7.65 19.93 24.85
N GLU A 179 8.74 19.54 25.51
CA GLU A 179 10.07 20.12 25.31
C GLU A 179 11.13 19.03 25.01
N PRO A 180 12.23 19.37 24.32
CA PRO A 180 13.37 18.46 24.23
C PRO A 180 13.87 18.06 25.62
N GLY A 181 14.04 16.76 25.85
CA GLY A 181 14.37 16.17 27.15
C GLY A 181 13.21 15.46 27.84
N ASP A 182 11.96 15.79 27.47
CA ASP A 182 10.76 15.11 27.97
C ASP A 182 10.70 13.66 27.50
N ILE A 183 10.01 12.83 28.30
CA ILE A 183 9.75 11.44 27.97
C ILE A 183 8.23 11.25 27.88
N ILE A 184 7.81 10.66 26.80
CA ILE A 184 6.44 10.22 26.59
C ILE A 184 6.35 8.75 26.99
N ASP A 185 5.38 8.43 27.85
CA ASP A 185 5.09 7.07 28.29
C ASP A 185 3.58 6.81 28.09
N TYR A 186 3.23 6.01 27.06
CA TYR A 186 1.84 5.77 26.72
C TYR A 186 1.52 4.29 26.57
N ALA A 187 0.29 3.96 26.92
CA ALA A 187 -0.26 2.63 26.70
C ALA A 187 -1.61 2.69 26.01
N SER A 188 -1.85 1.72 25.14
CA SER A 188 -3.10 1.57 24.40
C SER A 188 -3.49 0.09 24.38
N THR A 189 -4.77 -0.21 24.60
CA THR A 189 -5.35 -1.54 24.40
C THR A 189 -6.53 -1.43 23.46
N VAL A 190 -6.57 -2.33 22.47
CA VAL A 190 -7.67 -2.48 21.52
C VAL A 190 -8.26 -3.88 21.71
N PHE A 191 -9.58 -3.92 21.87
CA PHE A 191 -10.33 -5.15 22.04
C PHE A 191 -11.20 -5.46 20.82
N ASN A 192 -11.19 -6.71 20.40
CA ASN A 192 -12.10 -7.23 19.37
C ASN A 192 -12.71 -8.54 19.83
N ASP A 193 -14.02 -8.69 19.67
CA ASP A 193 -14.72 -9.96 19.88
C ASP A 193 -15.05 -10.61 18.53
N ASN A 194 -14.87 -11.91 18.44
CA ASN A 194 -15.13 -12.70 17.23
C ASN A 194 -16.07 -13.85 17.54
N ASP A 195 -17.11 -14.02 16.71
CA ASP A 195 -18.07 -15.14 16.80
C ASP A 195 -17.44 -16.45 16.29
N ALA A 196 -16.35 -16.89 16.93
CA ALA A 196 -15.60 -18.09 16.52
C ALA A 196 -16.38 -19.39 16.64
N ALA A 197 -17.42 -19.42 17.47
CA ALA A 197 -18.21 -20.65 17.67
C ALA A 197 -19.11 -21.02 16.51
N LYS A 198 -19.47 -20.06 15.69
CA LYS A 198 -20.25 -20.32 14.47
C LYS A 198 -19.38 -20.87 13.34
N MET A 199 -18.06 -20.84 13.51
CA MET A 199 -17.07 -21.26 12.52
C MET A 199 -16.34 -22.52 12.98
N ASN A 200 -16.00 -23.43 12.08
CA ASN A 200 -15.13 -24.56 12.37
C ASN A 200 -13.67 -24.13 12.54
N SER A 201 -13.28 -23.08 11.83
CA SER A 201 -11.97 -22.43 11.92
C SER A 201 -12.08 -20.93 11.63
N LEU A 202 -11.18 -20.14 12.20
CA LEU A 202 -10.99 -18.72 11.94
C LEU A 202 -9.50 -18.43 11.82
N GLU A 203 -9.06 -17.96 10.66
CA GLU A 203 -7.72 -17.47 10.43
C GLU A 203 -7.71 -15.96 10.67
N PHE A 204 -6.89 -15.49 11.63
CA PHE A 204 -6.65 -14.07 11.81
C PHE A 204 -5.69 -13.57 10.74
N ASP A 205 -5.78 -12.28 10.41
CA ASP A 205 -4.82 -11.66 9.50
C ASP A 205 -3.39 -11.78 10.08
N PRO A 206 -2.39 -12.11 9.27
CA PRO A 206 -1.02 -12.25 9.74
C PRO A 206 -0.44 -10.90 10.17
N VAL A 207 0.40 -10.90 11.19
CA VAL A 207 1.14 -9.73 11.67
C VAL A 207 2.59 -9.82 11.20
N TYR A 208 3.06 -8.75 10.58
CA TYR A 208 4.45 -8.56 10.15
C TYR A 208 5.10 -7.47 11.00
N TYR A 209 5.90 -7.89 11.97
CA TYR A 209 6.53 -6.99 12.92
C TYR A 209 7.99 -6.74 12.59
N LEU A 210 8.30 -5.55 12.07
CA LEU A 210 9.67 -5.10 11.87
C LEU A 210 10.28 -4.69 13.22
N CYS A 211 11.44 -5.25 13.57
CA CYS A 211 12.15 -4.93 14.81
C CYS A 211 12.77 -3.52 14.80
N HIS A 212 12.98 -2.94 13.61
CA HIS A 212 13.47 -1.58 13.45
C HIS A 212 12.32 -0.57 13.42
N ARG A 213 12.58 0.64 13.91
CA ARG A 213 11.62 1.74 13.97
C ARG A 213 12.22 3.01 13.35
N GLY A 214 11.40 4.04 13.23
CA GLY A 214 11.83 5.38 12.85
C GLY A 214 12.80 6.04 13.85
N TYR A 215 12.94 5.44 15.04
CA TYR A 215 13.86 5.83 16.11
C TYR A 215 14.69 4.63 16.58
N PRO A 216 15.88 4.84 17.15
CA PRO A 216 16.61 3.77 17.86
C PRO A 216 15.77 3.17 18.99
N VAL A 217 15.91 1.87 19.25
CA VAL A 217 15.16 1.14 20.28
C VAL A 217 16.13 0.48 21.26
N MET A 218 16.07 0.88 22.54
CA MET A 218 16.92 0.27 23.59
C MET A 218 16.42 -1.12 23.97
N SER A 219 15.11 -1.25 24.21
CA SER A 219 14.49 -2.52 24.57
C SER A 219 13.11 -2.64 23.93
N GLN A 220 12.82 -3.84 23.44
CA GLN A 220 11.48 -4.20 22.99
C GLN A 220 11.15 -5.64 23.37
N LYS A 221 9.89 -5.85 23.75
CA LYS A 221 9.33 -7.14 24.13
C LYS A 221 8.07 -7.42 23.34
N PHE A 222 7.87 -8.68 23.00
CA PHE A 222 6.69 -9.14 22.31
C PHE A 222 6.14 -10.38 23.01
N GLU A 223 4.83 -10.41 23.22
CA GLU A 223 4.15 -11.49 23.95
C GLU A 223 2.85 -11.87 23.23
N ILE A 224 2.64 -13.16 22.99
CA ILE A 224 1.39 -13.72 22.50
C ILE A 224 0.90 -14.75 23.51
N ASN A 225 -0.32 -14.59 23.98
CA ASN A 225 -0.99 -15.53 24.88
C ASN A 225 -2.19 -16.12 24.16
N THR A 226 -2.28 -17.45 24.13
CA THR A 226 -3.35 -18.14 23.42
C THR A 226 -4.02 -19.19 24.30
N ASP A 227 -5.29 -19.47 23.98
CA ASP A 227 -6.02 -20.61 24.52
C ASP A 227 -5.54 -21.96 23.90
N ASP A 228 -6.14 -23.08 24.35
CA ASP A 228 -5.77 -24.42 23.91
C ASP A 228 -6.29 -24.81 22.52
N LYS A 229 -7.14 -23.97 21.87
CA LYS A 229 -7.69 -24.20 20.53
C LYS A 229 -7.06 -23.34 19.44
N SER A 230 -6.15 -22.48 19.83
CA SER A 230 -5.44 -21.59 18.92
C SER A 230 -4.10 -22.19 18.53
N TYR A 231 -3.81 -22.14 17.23
CA TYR A 231 -2.53 -22.52 16.63
C TYR A 231 -1.75 -21.26 16.31
N VAL A 232 -0.44 -21.31 16.48
CA VAL A 232 0.46 -20.17 16.23
C VAL A 232 1.44 -20.55 15.12
N ASN A 233 1.32 -19.88 13.99
CA ASN A 233 2.33 -19.93 12.94
C ASN A 233 3.25 -18.73 13.14
N SER A 234 4.56 -18.95 13.23
CA SER A 234 5.51 -17.86 13.43
C SER A 234 6.84 -18.14 12.77
N LYS A 235 7.46 -17.10 12.22
CA LYS A 235 8.80 -17.13 11.67
C LYS A 235 9.53 -15.83 11.94
N SER A 236 10.73 -15.93 12.45
CA SER A 236 11.68 -14.84 12.60
C SER A 236 12.66 -14.87 11.42
N ILE A 237 12.90 -13.74 10.78
CA ILE A 237 13.79 -13.62 9.62
C ILE A 237 14.78 -12.47 9.79
N ASN A 238 15.88 -12.52 9.05
CA ASN A 238 16.90 -11.46 8.99
C ASN A 238 17.50 -11.08 10.35
N GLY A 239 17.57 -12.03 11.30
CA GLY A 239 18.12 -11.79 12.63
C GLY A 239 17.13 -11.15 13.62
N ALA A 240 15.84 -11.30 13.39
CA ALA A 240 14.84 -11.06 14.43
C ALA A 240 14.91 -12.13 15.53
N PRO A 241 14.51 -11.81 16.77
CA PRO A 241 14.46 -12.79 17.84
C PRO A 241 13.48 -13.93 17.57
N GLU A 242 13.82 -15.13 18.00
CA GLU A 242 12.91 -16.26 17.96
C GLU A 242 11.98 -16.27 19.17
N PHE A 243 10.75 -16.72 18.99
CA PHE A 243 9.83 -16.93 20.11
C PHE A 243 10.30 -18.05 21.03
N LYS A 244 10.23 -17.79 22.33
CA LYS A 244 10.35 -18.77 23.42
C LYS A 244 8.95 -19.17 23.86
N GLU A 245 8.70 -20.47 23.90
CA GLU A 245 7.44 -21.03 24.34
C GLU A 245 7.39 -21.16 25.87
N GLY A 246 6.22 -20.92 26.45
CA GLY A 246 5.96 -21.03 27.87
C GLY A 246 4.49 -21.24 28.18
N SER A 247 4.15 -21.19 29.47
CA SER A 247 2.76 -21.28 29.95
C SER A 247 2.60 -20.44 31.20
N VAL A 248 1.58 -19.58 31.23
CA VAL A 248 1.27 -18.73 32.39
C VAL A 248 -0.26 -18.64 32.54
N GLY A 249 -0.77 -18.94 33.74
CA GLY A 249 -2.18 -18.74 34.06
C GLY A 249 -3.17 -19.54 33.18
N GLY A 250 -2.73 -20.68 32.64
CA GLY A 250 -3.55 -21.51 31.75
C GLY A 250 -3.44 -21.14 30.26
N TYR A 251 -2.74 -20.07 29.93
CA TYR A 251 -2.42 -19.70 28.55
C TYR A 251 -1.11 -20.32 28.11
N LYS A 252 -1.01 -20.68 26.82
CA LYS A 252 0.26 -20.86 26.14
C LYS A 252 0.81 -19.50 25.81
N THR A 253 2.10 -19.29 26.11
CA THR A 253 2.76 -18.01 25.90
C THR A 253 3.91 -18.15 24.93
N PHE A 254 4.03 -17.18 24.04
CA PHE A 254 5.12 -17.09 23.08
C PHE A 254 5.73 -15.69 23.26
N THR A 255 7.00 -15.64 23.68
CA THR A 255 7.65 -14.38 24.03
C THR A 255 8.99 -14.22 23.36
N TRP A 256 9.39 -13.00 23.05
CA TRP A 256 10.76 -12.66 22.72
C TRP A 256 11.14 -11.28 23.27
N GLU A 257 12.43 -11.08 23.45
CA GLU A 257 13.04 -9.82 23.81
C GLU A 257 14.13 -9.46 22.81
N ASP A 258 14.27 -8.16 22.55
CA ASP A 258 15.25 -7.62 21.62
C ASP A 258 15.79 -6.30 22.18
N ARG A 259 17.05 -5.99 21.89
CA ARG A 259 17.74 -4.83 22.46
C ARG A 259 18.64 -4.17 21.43
N ASP A 260 18.87 -2.88 21.63
CA ASP A 260 19.94 -2.14 20.95
C ASP A 260 19.80 -2.06 19.44
N ARG A 261 18.57 -1.78 18.96
CA ARG A 261 18.29 -1.60 17.52
C ARG A 261 18.55 -0.18 17.07
N GLU A 262 19.44 -0.02 16.11
CA GLU A 262 19.72 1.25 15.45
C GLU A 262 18.55 1.71 14.58
N LYS A 263 18.37 3.02 14.43
CA LYS A 263 17.46 3.60 13.43
C LYS A 263 17.96 3.25 12.02
N ILE A 264 17.04 2.96 11.13
CA ILE A 264 17.33 2.85 9.71
C ILE A 264 17.49 4.27 9.15
N LYS A 265 18.63 4.54 8.53
CA LYS A 265 18.96 5.89 8.03
C LYS A 265 18.21 6.21 6.75
N ASP A 266 18.44 5.47 5.69
CA ASP A 266 17.81 5.69 4.38
C ASP A 266 17.18 4.39 3.86
N THR A 267 15.86 4.40 3.67
CA THR A 267 15.08 3.26 3.18
C THR A 267 14.80 3.33 1.68
N ARG A 268 15.28 4.38 0.98
CA ARG A 268 15.13 4.44 -0.48
C ARG A 268 15.82 3.25 -1.13
N TRP A 269 15.12 2.60 -2.04
CA TRP A 269 15.57 1.39 -2.70
C TRP A 269 15.89 0.23 -1.74
N VAL A 270 15.22 0.18 -0.60
CA VAL A 270 15.30 -0.96 0.33
C VAL A 270 13.94 -1.62 0.41
N ASN A 271 13.90 -2.91 0.15
CA ASN A 271 12.73 -3.71 0.47
C ASN A 271 12.82 -4.15 1.93
N GLU A 272 12.16 -3.41 2.81
CA GLU A 272 12.27 -3.55 4.27
C GLU A 272 11.88 -4.97 4.73
N TYR A 273 10.81 -5.53 4.18
CA TYR A 273 10.35 -6.86 4.55
C TYR A 273 11.31 -7.99 4.14
N MET A 274 12.15 -7.73 3.12
CA MET A 274 13.13 -8.71 2.64
C MET A 274 14.46 -8.68 3.41
N VAL A 275 14.85 -7.53 3.98
CA VAL A 275 16.21 -7.36 4.51
C VAL A 275 16.27 -7.00 5.99
N LEU A 276 15.18 -6.46 6.57
CA LEU A 276 15.18 -6.06 7.98
C LEU A 276 14.79 -7.21 8.89
N PRO A 277 15.31 -7.23 10.12
CA PRO A 277 14.84 -8.13 11.16
C PRO A 277 13.33 -8.02 11.35
N MET A 278 12.62 -9.11 11.10
CA MET A 278 11.17 -9.17 11.16
C MET A 278 10.71 -10.47 11.81
N THR A 279 9.78 -10.37 12.74
CA THR A 279 9.00 -11.49 13.23
C THR A 279 7.60 -11.43 12.62
N LYS A 280 7.18 -12.49 11.96
CA LYS A 280 5.82 -12.61 11.47
C LYS A 280 5.10 -13.75 12.16
N PHE A 281 3.80 -13.57 12.42
CA PHE A 281 2.97 -14.60 13.01
C PHE A 281 1.52 -14.50 12.54
N GLN A 282 0.82 -15.63 12.63
CA GLN A 282 -0.62 -15.73 12.40
C GLN A 282 -1.22 -16.63 13.49
N ILE A 283 -2.39 -16.24 13.98
CA ILE A 283 -3.19 -17.08 14.88
C ILE A 283 -4.31 -17.73 14.07
N ILE A 284 -4.49 -19.02 14.27
CA ILE A 284 -5.56 -19.79 13.66
C ILE A 284 -6.33 -20.49 14.77
N TYR A 285 -7.59 -20.10 14.96
CA TYR A 285 -8.51 -20.84 15.81
C TYR A 285 -9.13 -22.00 15.01
N SER A 286 -9.09 -23.23 15.52
CA SER A 286 -9.73 -24.36 14.88
C SER A 286 -10.24 -25.39 15.89
N LYS A 287 -11.48 -25.84 15.68
CA LYS A 287 -12.09 -26.94 16.45
C LYS A 287 -11.49 -28.29 16.08
N ASN A 288 -11.02 -28.44 14.85
CA ASN A 288 -10.48 -29.66 14.28
C ASN A 288 -8.96 -29.61 14.15
N ASN A 289 -8.28 -30.69 14.56
CA ASN A 289 -6.82 -30.79 14.49
C ASN A 289 -6.28 -31.08 13.07
N ASN A 290 -7.15 -31.49 12.14
CA ASN A 290 -6.79 -31.99 10.80
C ASN A 290 -7.53 -31.24 9.69
N ALA A 291 -7.56 -29.92 9.71
CA ALA A 291 -8.07 -29.15 8.58
C ALA A 291 -7.09 -29.23 7.41
N GLU A 292 -7.49 -29.93 6.33
CA GLU A 292 -6.62 -30.21 5.17
C GLU A 292 -6.16 -28.95 4.44
N ASP A 293 -6.94 -27.89 4.53
CA ASP A 293 -6.69 -26.58 3.90
C ASP A 293 -5.97 -25.57 4.77
N LEU A 294 -5.82 -25.80 6.08
CA LEU A 294 -5.15 -24.90 7.01
C LEU A 294 -3.67 -25.24 7.17
N PHE A 295 -2.81 -24.22 7.20
CA PHE A 295 -1.39 -24.38 7.50
C PHE A 295 -1.19 -24.37 9.03
N ILE A 296 -1.46 -25.47 9.69
CA ILE A 296 -1.34 -25.64 11.14
C ILE A 296 -0.33 -26.75 11.48
N SER A 297 0.34 -26.63 12.64
CA SER A 297 1.16 -27.67 13.25
C SER A 297 0.34 -28.52 14.21
N ASP A 298 0.97 -29.39 14.98
CA ASP A 298 0.35 -30.02 16.12
C ASP A 298 0.01 -28.99 17.21
N ARG A 299 -1.00 -29.29 18.02
CA ARG A 299 -1.45 -28.36 19.07
C ARG A 299 -0.30 -28.06 20.05
N GLY A 300 -0.02 -26.79 20.18
CA GLY A 300 0.99 -26.28 21.09
C GLY A 300 2.38 -26.17 20.54
N GLU A 301 2.57 -26.45 19.26
CA GLU A 301 3.83 -26.26 18.56
C GLU A 301 3.75 -25.07 17.60
N LEU A 302 4.87 -24.32 17.50
CA LEU A 302 5.00 -23.26 16.51
C LEU A 302 5.23 -23.85 15.11
N LYS A 303 4.39 -23.47 14.15
CA LYS A 303 4.68 -23.75 12.76
C LYS A 303 5.68 -22.75 12.21
N LYS A 304 6.85 -23.23 11.74
CA LYS A 304 7.98 -22.40 11.28
C LYS A 304 8.31 -22.56 9.79
N SER A 305 7.75 -23.55 9.10
CA SER A 305 8.02 -23.83 7.70
C SER A 305 6.88 -24.57 7.01
N ILE A 306 6.88 -24.53 5.68
CA ILE A 306 6.00 -25.29 4.80
C ILE A 306 6.88 -26.03 3.80
N THR A 307 6.67 -27.37 3.64
CA THR A 307 7.36 -28.14 2.59
C THR A 307 6.60 -28.07 1.27
N PRO A 308 7.26 -28.35 0.11
CA PRO A 308 6.57 -28.40 -1.18
C PRO A 308 5.40 -29.41 -1.19
N GLU A 309 5.54 -30.56 -0.52
CA GLU A 309 4.51 -31.59 -0.44
C GLU A 309 3.32 -31.10 0.38
N GLU A 310 3.57 -30.43 1.51
CA GLU A 310 2.54 -29.80 2.32
C GLU A 310 1.85 -28.68 1.54
N LEU A 311 2.60 -27.83 0.85
CA LEU A 311 2.08 -26.78 -0.01
C LEU A 311 1.11 -27.37 -1.05
N ALA A 312 1.53 -28.40 -1.80
CA ALA A 312 0.70 -29.04 -2.81
C ALA A 312 -0.59 -29.59 -2.21
N LYS A 313 -0.51 -30.29 -1.07
CA LYS A 313 -1.66 -30.85 -0.37
C LYS A 313 -2.66 -29.77 0.10
N LYS A 314 -2.13 -28.68 0.69
CA LYS A 314 -2.98 -27.56 1.19
C LYS A 314 -3.65 -26.79 0.05
N VAL A 315 -2.90 -26.50 -1.01
CA VAL A 315 -3.41 -25.84 -2.22
C VAL A 315 -4.49 -26.70 -2.88
N ASN A 316 -4.28 -28.00 -2.97
CA ASN A 316 -5.30 -28.94 -3.47
C ASN A 316 -6.56 -28.94 -2.60
N GLY A 317 -6.43 -28.95 -1.28
CA GLY A 317 -7.56 -28.88 -0.35
C GLY A 317 -8.38 -27.60 -0.50
N ILE A 318 -7.72 -26.44 -0.71
CA ILE A 318 -8.40 -25.17 -1.00
C ILE A 318 -9.11 -25.25 -2.37
N TYR A 319 -8.45 -25.81 -3.39
CA TYR A 319 -9.04 -25.98 -4.73
C TYR A 319 -10.29 -26.87 -4.69
N ASP A 320 -10.23 -27.99 -3.99
CA ASP A 320 -11.36 -28.94 -3.83
C ASP A 320 -12.54 -28.32 -3.09
N LYS A 321 -12.30 -27.40 -2.16
CA LYS A 321 -13.36 -26.63 -1.48
C LYS A 321 -14.05 -25.62 -2.40
N MET A 322 -13.39 -25.17 -3.46
CA MET A 322 -13.99 -24.29 -4.47
C MET A 322 -14.83 -25.08 -5.48
N ASP A 323 -14.64 -26.41 -5.61
CA ASP A 323 -15.42 -27.26 -6.50
C ASP A 323 -16.78 -27.62 -5.89
N ALA A 324 -17.84 -27.03 -6.45
CA ALA A 324 -19.22 -27.27 -6.02
C ALA A 324 -19.90 -28.46 -6.73
N SER A 325 -19.18 -29.20 -7.60
CA SER A 325 -19.78 -30.32 -8.37
C SER A 325 -20.29 -31.47 -7.51
N ALA A 326 -19.99 -31.46 -6.21
CA ALA A 326 -20.36 -32.53 -5.27
C ALA A 326 -21.79 -32.44 -4.67
N GLY A 327 -22.68 -31.58 -5.19
CA GLY A 327 -24.10 -31.54 -4.78
C GLY A 327 -24.39 -31.19 -3.31
N LYS A 328 -23.45 -30.57 -2.61
CA LYS A 328 -23.57 -30.17 -1.21
C LYS A 328 -24.51 -28.98 -1.06
N LYS A 329 -25.44 -29.02 -0.08
CA LYS A 329 -26.24 -27.85 0.31
C LYS A 329 -25.29 -26.68 0.67
N ILE A 330 -25.65 -25.47 0.24
CA ILE A 330 -24.91 -24.23 0.63
C ILE A 330 -25.09 -24.05 2.14
N THR A 331 -24.02 -24.31 2.88
CA THR A 331 -23.90 -24.05 4.31
C THR A 331 -22.84 -22.92 4.49
N GLN A 332 -22.72 -22.40 5.70
CA GLN A 332 -21.67 -21.44 6.01
C GLN A 332 -20.26 -22.00 5.71
N ASP A 333 -20.09 -23.33 5.84
CA ASP A 333 -18.85 -24.04 5.51
C ASP A 333 -18.60 -24.16 3.99
N ASN A 334 -19.59 -23.86 3.14
CA ASN A 334 -19.51 -23.96 1.68
C ASN A 334 -19.55 -22.59 0.96
N ILE A 335 -19.28 -21.50 1.67
CA ILE A 335 -19.30 -20.14 1.08
C ILE A 335 -18.33 -20.05 -0.10
N LEU A 336 -17.14 -20.66 0.00
CA LEU A 336 -16.14 -20.68 -1.09
C LEU A 336 -16.72 -21.36 -2.34
N ALA A 337 -17.34 -22.53 -2.19
CA ALA A 337 -17.95 -23.25 -3.29
C ALA A 337 -19.13 -22.47 -3.91
N ALA A 338 -19.99 -21.85 -3.09
CA ALA A 338 -21.10 -21.05 -3.57
C ALA A 338 -20.63 -19.84 -4.39
N TYR A 339 -19.60 -19.15 -3.90
CA TYR A 339 -19.01 -18.00 -4.60
C TYR A 339 -18.33 -18.43 -5.90
N SER A 340 -17.52 -19.49 -5.88
CA SER A 340 -16.85 -20.04 -7.06
C SER A 340 -17.85 -20.49 -8.12
N THR A 341 -18.94 -21.16 -7.72
CA THR A 341 -20.01 -21.58 -8.63
C THR A 341 -20.70 -20.39 -9.28
N SER A 342 -21.05 -19.38 -8.51
CA SER A 342 -21.65 -18.16 -9.04
C SER A 342 -20.75 -17.51 -10.08
N LEU A 343 -19.46 -17.39 -9.79
CA LEU A 343 -18.46 -16.80 -10.68
C LEU A 343 -18.24 -17.65 -11.94
N LEU A 344 -18.20 -18.98 -11.81
CA LEU A 344 -18.13 -19.91 -12.93
C LEU A 344 -19.33 -19.76 -13.88
N ASN A 345 -20.55 -19.74 -13.31
CA ASN A 345 -21.79 -19.63 -14.08
C ASN A 345 -21.90 -18.27 -14.78
N GLN A 346 -21.56 -17.19 -14.10
CA GLN A 346 -21.54 -15.85 -14.70
C GLN A 346 -20.50 -15.78 -15.83
N THR A 347 -19.30 -16.28 -15.62
CA THR A 347 -18.27 -16.33 -16.67
C THR A 347 -18.73 -17.16 -17.86
N GLU A 348 -19.34 -18.32 -17.61
CA GLU A 348 -19.88 -19.16 -18.68
C GLU A 348 -20.98 -18.48 -19.50
N TYR A 349 -21.88 -17.77 -18.84
CA TYR A 349 -22.93 -17.01 -19.51
C TYR A 349 -22.35 -16.01 -20.53
N PHE A 350 -21.35 -15.21 -20.11
CA PHE A 350 -20.73 -14.22 -20.98
C PHE A 350 -19.86 -14.84 -22.07
N LEU A 351 -19.20 -15.96 -21.82
CA LEU A 351 -18.43 -16.68 -22.85
C LEU A 351 -19.35 -17.21 -23.95
N ARG A 352 -20.53 -17.76 -23.59
CA ARG A 352 -21.50 -18.23 -24.57
C ARG A 352 -22.17 -17.11 -25.33
N LYS A 353 -22.60 -16.05 -24.63
CA LYS A 353 -23.21 -14.87 -25.25
C LYS A 353 -22.28 -14.21 -26.28
N GLY A 354 -20.98 -14.20 -26.01
CA GLY A 354 -19.97 -13.63 -26.91
C GLY A 354 -19.31 -14.63 -27.86
N GLU A 355 -19.89 -15.83 -28.05
CA GLU A 355 -19.39 -16.90 -28.93
C GLU A 355 -17.90 -17.20 -28.75
N ALA A 356 -17.41 -17.06 -27.49
CA ALA A 356 -15.99 -17.14 -27.19
C ALA A 356 -15.36 -18.51 -27.45
N TYR A 357 -16.17 -19.56 -27.43
CA TYR A 357 -15.68 -20.92 -27.70
C TYR A 357 -15.23 -21.14 -29.16
N ASP A 358 -15.62 -20.28 -30.09
CA ASP A 358 -15.18 -20.31 -31.49
C ASP A 358 -13.84 -19.58 -31.71
N LEU A 359 -13.38 -18.80 -30.71
CA LEU A 359 -12.09 -18.10 -30.75
C LEU A 359 -10.92 -19.08 -30.72
N ASN A 360 -9.78 -18.68 -31.27
CA ASN A 360 -8.52 -19.38 -31.02
C ASN A 360 -8.13 -19.32 -29.53
N ASP A 361 -7.19 -20.16 -29.11
CA ASP A 361 -6.84 -20.32 -27.70
C ASP A 361 -6.37 -19.01 -27.04
N ASP A 362 -5.52 -18.22 -27.73
CA ASP A 362 -4.97 -16.98 -27.18
C ASP A 362 -6.07 -15.94 -26.96
N ASP A 363 -7.01 -15.83 -27.89
CA ASP A 363 -8.13 -14.90 -27.78
C ASP A 363 -9.18 -15.40 -26.77
N PHE A 364 -9.34 -16.72 -26.63
CA PHE A 364 -10.16 -17.31 -25.58
C PHE A 364 -9.60 -16.99 -24.18
N ILE A 365 -8.29 -17.18 -23.97
CA ILE A 365 -7.62 -16.84 -22.71
C ILE A 365 -7.86 -15.36 -22.36
N LYS A 366 -7.64 -14.46 -23.31
CA LYS A 366 -7.88 -13.02 -23.14
C LYS A 366 -9.34 -12.73 -22.79
N ARG A 367 -10.30 -13.38 -23.46
CA ARG A 367 -11.73 -13.18 -23.21
C ARG A 367 -12.12 -13.60 -21.80
N VAL A 368 -11.67 -14.76 -21.34
CA VAL A 368 -11.88 -15.21 -19.94
C VAL A 368 -11.29 -14.21 -18.97
N TYR A 369 -10.06 -13.74 -19.23
CA TYR A 369 -9.39 -12.76 -18.39
C TYR A 369 -10.20 -11.47 -18.24
N TYR A 370 -10.67 -10.89 -19.34
CA TYR A 370 -11.40 -9.62 -19.29
C TYR A 370 -12.77 -9.76 -18.61
N ILE A 371 -13.46 -10.88 -18.78
CA ILE A 371 -14.69 -11.16 -18.04
C ILE A 371 -14.40 -11.18 -16.54
N LEU A 372 -13.35 -11.88 -16.12
CA LEU A 372 -12.96 -11.96 -14.69
C LEU A 372 -12.47 -10.61 -14.15
N ARG A 373 -11.70 -9.84 -14.91
CA ARG A 373 -11.27 -8.50 -14.55
C ARG A 373 -12.46 -7.58 -14.30
N HIS A 374 -13.44 -7.60 -15.18
CA HIS A 374 -14.65 -6.78 -15.07
C HIS A 374 -15.53 -7.21 -13.88
N SER A 375 -15.69 -8.50 -13.65
CA SER A 375 -16.46 -9.03 -12.50
C SER A 375 -15.95 -8.50 -11.15
N ASN A 376 -14.66 -8.16 -11.06
CA ASN A 376 -14.07 -7.49 -9.90
C ASN A 376 -14.62 -6.07 -9.68
N GLY A 377 -14.85 -5.32 -10.76
CA GLY A 377 -15.35 -3.95 -10.69
C GLY A 377 -16.78 -3.84 -10.16
N LEU A 378 -17.63 -4.83 -10.47
CA LEU A 378 -19.03 -4.84 -10.07
C LEU A 378 -19.23 -4.92 -8.55
N TYR A 379 -18.33 -5.58 -7.83
CA TYR A 379 -18.43 -5.78 -6.38
C TYR A 379 -17.54 -4.85 -5.56
N GLY A 380 -16.82 -3.91 -6.19
CA GLY A 380 -15.93 -2.96 -5.52
C GLY A 380 -14.77 -3.59 -4.75
N LYS A 381 -14.51 -4.90 -4.94
CA LYS A 381 -13.46 -5.67 -4.29
C LYS A 381 -12.66 -6.45 -5.32
N ARG A 382 -11.35 -6.44 -5.20
CA ARG A 382 -10.47 -7.28 -6.01
C ARG A 382 -10.81 -8.77 -5.78
N LEU A 383 -10.96 -9.53 -6.84
CA LEU A 383 -11.10 -10.99 -6.77
C LEU A 383 -9.81 -11.57 -6.20
N ALA A 384 -9.90 -12.37 -5.14
CA ALA A 384 -8.73 -13.05 -4.62
C ALA A 384 -8.12 -13.96 -5.70
N SER A 385 -6.79 -14.03 -5.74
CA SER A 385 -6.03 -14.73 -6.79
C SER A 385 -6.44 -16.20 -6.95
N GLN A 386 -6.84 -16.85 -5.86
CA GLN A 386 -7.33 -18.23 -5.85
C GLN A 386 -8.63 -18.43 -6.67
N PHE A 387 -9.61 -17.52 -6.54
CA PHE A 387 -10.84 -17.61 -7.32
C PHE A 387 -10.61 -17.31 -8.80
N PHE A 388 -9.75 -16.33 -9.09
CA PHE A 388 -9.35 -16.03 -10.45
C PHE A 388 -8.71 -17.26 -11.11
N ALA A 389 -7.71 -17.86 -10.45
CA ALA A 389 -7.01 -19.02 -10.97
C ALA A 389 -7.92 -20.23 -11.15
N TYR A 390 -8.79 -20.49 -10.16
CA TYR A 390 -9.76 -21.59 -10.22
C TYR A 390 -10.68 -21.47 -11.43
N VAL A 391 -11.35 -20.32 -11.60
CA VAL A 391 -12.28 -20.12 -12.74
C VAL A 391 -11.54 -20.16 -14.06
N MET A 392 -10.37 -19.52 -14.15
CA MET A 392 -9.54 -19.56 -15.35
C MET A 392 -9.20 -21.01 -15.74
N LEU A 393 -8.66 -21.80 -14.81
CA LEU A 393 -8.32 -23.20 -15.05
C LEU A 393 -9.52 -24.04 -15.50
N GLU A 394 -10.67 -23.91 -14.85
CA GLU A 394 -11.87 -24.66 -15.23
C GLU A 394 -12.38 -24.27 -16.64
N LYS A 395 -12.28 -22.99 -17.02
CA LYS A 395 -12.66 -22.56 -18.40
C LYS A 395 -11.66 -23.03 -19.45
N LEU A 396 -10.36 -22.98 -19.17
CA LEU A 396 -9.32 -23.51 -20.05
C LEU A 396 -9.43 -25.03 -20.23
N LYS A 397 -9.67 -25.75 -19.14
CA LYS A 397 -9.92 -27.20 -19.18
C LYS A 397 -11.11 -27.55 -20.07
N ARG A 398 -12.22 -26.79 -19.96
CA ARG A 398 -13.41 -26.99 -20.78
C ARG A 398 -13.15 -26.76 -22.28
N LYS A 399 -12.26 -25.84 -22.62
CA LYS A 399 -11.81 -25.57 -24.02
C LYS A 399 -10.71 -26.51 -24.47
N ASN A 400 -10.24 -27.46 -23.62
CA ASN A 400 -9.07 -28.34 -23.83
C ASN A 400 -7.75 -27.58 -24.04
N ILE A 401 -7.57 -26.43 -23.41
CA ILE A 401 -6.32 -25.67 -23.44
C ILE A 401 -5.48 -26.13 -22.24
N PRO A 402 -4.28 -26.68 -22.45
CA PRO A 402 -3.39 -27.08 -21.36
C PRO A 402 -3.00 -25.87 -20.52
N ALA A 403 -3.14 -26.00 -19.20
CA ALA A 403 -2.81 -24.97 -18.24
C ALA A 403 -2.36 -25.55 -16.91
N GLU A 404 -1.57 -24.83 -16.16
CA GLU A 404 -1.00 -25.23 -14.88
C GLU A 404 -1.32 -24.16 -13.82
N LEU A 405 -1.57 -24.62 -12.60
CA LEU A 405 -1.65 -23.75 -11.43
C LEU A 405 -0.23 -23.41 -10.94
N ILE A 406 0.07 -22.13 -10.83
CA ILE A 406 1.35 -21.64 -10.34
C ILE A 406 1.13 -20.92 -9.02
N ILE A 407 1.88 -21.30 -8.00
CA ILE A 407 1.84 -20.70 -6.66
C ILE A 407 3.17 -19.97 -6.43
N THR A 408 3.07 -18.70 -6.05
CA THR A 408 4.21 -17.84 -5.71
C THR A 408 3.88 -16.93 -4.54
N THR A 409 4.73 -15.96 -4.25
CA THR A 409 4.54 -14.92 -3.22
C THR A 409 4.71 -13.53 -3.81
N ASP A 410 4.26 -12.55 -3.07
CA ASP A 410 4.53 -11.15 -3.33
C ASP A 410 5.86 -10.77 -2.64
N ASN A 411 6.90 -10.46 -3.41
CA ASN A 411 8.22 -10.10 -2.90
C ASN A 411 8.23 -8.78 -2.10
N SER A 412 7.17 -7.99 -2.19
CA SER A 412 7.04 -6.82 -1.30
C SER A 412 6.73 -7.22 0.15
N VAL A 413 6.30 -8.46 0.38
CA VAL A 413 5.90 -8.97 1.70
C VAL A 413 6.74 -10.15 2.15
N THR A 414 6.94 -11.19 1.30
CA THR A 414 7.68 -12.40 1.66
C THR A 414 8.25 -13.13 0.45
N GLN A 415 9.26 -13.95 0.67
CA GLN A 415 9.81 -14.87 -0.33
C GLN A 415 9.27 -16.28 -0.12
N MET A 416 9.28 -17.11 -1.15
CA MET A 416 8.70 -18.45 -1.14
C MET A 416 9.29 -19.36 -0.03
N ASN A 417 10.60 -19.27 0.24
CA ASN A 417 11.27 -20.00 1.32
C ASN A 417 10.90 -19.52 2.74
N ASN A 418 10.23 -18.38 2.85
CA ASN A 418 9.79 -17.80 4.11
C ASN A 418 8.29 -17.95 4.34
N VAL A 419 7.55 -18.56 3.42
CA VAL A 419 6.09 -18.78 3.55
C VAL A 419 5.77 -19.66 4.74
N ILE A 420 4.80 -19.25 5.54
CA ILE A 420 4.18 -20.02 6.62
C ILE A 420 2.67 -19.80 6.72
N PHE A 421 2.10 -18.89 5.93
CA PHE A 421 0.66 -18.57 5.91
C PHE A 421 0.05 -18.83 4.54
N GLY A 422 -1.16 -19.38 4.50
CA GLY A 422 -1.90 -19.53 3.25
C GLY A 422 -2.20 -18.19 2.57
N THR A 423 -2.39 -17.13 3.34
CA THR A 423 -2.64 -15.77 2.86
C THR A 423 -1.46 -15.11 2.14
N GLU A 424 -0.24 -15.64 2.32
CA GLU A 424 0.96 -15.19 1.59
C GLU A 424 1.03 -15.72 0.17
N LEU A 425 0.24 -16.76 -0.14
CA LEU A 425 0.26 -17.42 -1.43
C LEU A 425 -0.51 -16.62 -2.48
N GLN A 426 0.12 -16.44 -3.63
CA GLN A 426 -0.47 -15.86 -4.82
C GLN A 426 -0.68 -16.96 -5.88
N TRP A 427 -1.86 -16.97 -6.45
CA TRP A 427 -2.28 -18.00 -7.42
C TRP A 427 -2.28 -17.40 -8.83
N LEU A 428 -1.51 -18.00 -9.72
CA LEU A 428 -1.40 -17.63 -11.13
C LEU A 428 -1.75 -18.84 -11.99
N VAL A 429 -2.08 -18.59 -13.25
CA VAL A 429 -2.25 -19.65 -14.25
C VAL A 429 -1.18 -19.51 -15.31
N ARG A 430 -0.49 -20.62 -15.65
CA ARG A 430 0.42 -20.68 -16.79
C ARG A 430 -0.29 -21.45 -17.92
N ALA A 431 -0.54 -20.76 -19.04
CA ALA A 431 -1.11 -21.36 -20.26
C ALA A 431 -0.24 -20.99 -21.46
N LYS A 432 0.11 -21.96 -22.30
CA LYS A 432 0.98 -21.75 -23.48
C LYS A 432 2.27 -20.98 -23.16
N ASN A 433 2.91 -21.29 -22.04
CA ASN A 433 4.12 -20.63 -21.51
C ASN A 433 3.95 -19.14 -21.14
N LYS A 434 2.71 -18.65 -21.05
CA LYS A 434 2.39 -17.30 -20.60
C LYS A 434 1.70 -17.35 -19.24
N TYR A 435 2.03 -16.39 -18.37
CA TYR A 435 1.41 -16.28 -17.05
C TYR A 435 0.18 -15.36 -17.11
N VAL A 436 -0.90 -15.80 -16.48
CA VAL A 436 -2.20 -15.10 -16.46
C VAL A 436 -2.61 -14.94 -15.01
N PHE A 437 -2.79 -13.70 -14.57
CA PHE A 437 -3.27 -13.38 -13.24
C PHE A 437 -3.81 -11.95 -13.22
N ASN A 438 -4.69 -11.66 -12.27
CA ASN A 438 -5.28 -10.35 -12.11
C ASN A 438 -4.76 -9.68 -10.85
N PHE A 439 -3.90 -8.67 -11.00
CA PHE A 439 -3.34 -7.91 -9.89
C PHE A 439 -3.86 -6.45 -9.82
N SER A 440 -4.51 -5.96 -10.88
CA SER A 440 -5.09 -4.62 -10.95
C SER A 440 -6.35 -4.62 -11.82
N ALA A 441 -7.29 -3.73 -11.53
CA ALA A 441 -8.46 -3.49 -12.39
C ALA A 441 -8.08 -2.98 -13.80
N ASN A 442 -6.83 -2.55 -13.99
CA ASN A 442 -6.31 -2.00 -15.23
C ASN A 442 -5.26 -2.91 -15.91
N SER A 443 -4.88 -4.05 -15.29
CA SER A 443 -3.91 -4.98 -15.88
C SER A 443 -4.48 -5.68 -17.11
N ASN A 444 -3.59 -6.06 -18.04
CA ASN A 444 -3.90 -6.87 -19.21
C ASN A 444 -3.60 -8.35 -18.95
N PRO A 445 -4.18 -9.28 -19.75
CA PRO A 445 -3.68 -10.64 -19.77
C PRO A 445 -2.18 -10.63 -20.13
N PHE A 446 -1.42 -11.41 -19.38
CA PHE A 446 0.04 -11.56 -19.51
C PHE A 446 0.89 -10.38 -19.03
N ASP A 447 0.30 -9.31 -18.47
CA ASP A 447 1.07 -8.31 -17.74
C ASP A 447 1.74 -8.96 -16.51
N LEU A 448 2.97 -8.57 -16.21
CA LEU A 448 3.71 -9.01 -15.02
C LEU A 448 3.67 -7.92 -13.95
N LYS A 449 3.53 -8.34 -12.70
CA LYS A 449 3.70 -7.46 -11.54
C LYS A 449 5.18 -7.42 -11.16
N ASP A 450 5.70 -6.26 -10.81
CA ASP A 450 7.10 -6.08 -10.37
C ASP A 450 7.48 -7.02 -9.22
N ASP A 451 6.61 -7.16 -8.23
CA ASP A 451 6.83 -8.02 -7.07
C ASP A 451 6.91 -9.53 -7.38
N TYR A 452 6.64 -9.93 -8.63
CA TYR A 452 6.72 -11.34 -9.06
C TYR A 452 7.91 -11.63 -9.96
N LEU A 453 8.65 -10.61 -10.40
CA LEU A 453 9.78 -10.77 -11.31
C LEU A 453 10.88 -11.65 -10.72
N GLY A 454 11.20 -12.76 -11.42
CA GLY A 454 12.25 -13.68 -11.01
C GLY A 454 11.98 -14.47 -9.75
N ASN A 455 10.73 -14.46 -9.23
CA ASN A 455 10.38 -15.18 -8.01
C ASN A 455 10.49 -16.69 -8.19
N GLU A 456 10.88 -17.35 -7.11
CA GLU A 456 10.63 -18.79 -6.95
C GLU A 456 9.11 -19.02 -6.87
N ALA A 457 8.66 -20.09 -7.50
CA ALA A 457 7.27 -20.49 -7.56
C ALA A 457 7.15 -22.01 -7.65
N TYR A 458 5.95 -22.53 -7.49
CA TYR A 458 5.68 -23.95 -7.68
C TYR A 458 4.54 -24.15 -8.68
N ALA A 459 4.79 -25.00 -9.68
CA ALA A 459 3.71 -25.56 -10.50
C ALA A 459 3.05 -26.70 -9.70
N VAL A 460 1.76 -26.51 -9.34
CA VAL A 460 1.02 -27.45 -8.49
C VAL A 460 0.03 -28.24 -9.31
N THR A 461 0.11 -29.57 -9.21
CA THR A 461 -0.88 -30.46 -9.80
C THR A 461 -2.07 -30.63 -8.85
N ILE A 462 -3.29 -30.59 -9.41
CA ILE A 462 -4.54 -30.77 -8.68
C ILE A 462 -5.05 -32.20 -8.91
N GLY A 463 -5.52 -32.86 -7.87
CA GLY A 463 -6.12 -34.18 -7.94
C GLY A 463 -5.71 -35.09 -6.79
N LYS A 464 -5.86 -36.41 -6.98
CA LYS A 464 -5.67 -37.44 -5.92
C LYS A 464 -4.26 -37.45 -5.32
N ASN A 465 -3.23 -37.16 -6.13
CA ASN A 465 -1.82 -37.15 -5.72
C ASN A 465 -1.21 -35.80 -6.10
N PRO A 466 -1.48 -34.72 -5.35
CA PRO A 466 -0.97 -33.40 -5.68
C PRO A 466 0.56 -33.34 -5.50
N THR A 467 1.23 -32.65 -6.41
CA THR A 467 2.68 -32.41 -6.39
C THR A 467 2.98 -30.93 -6.60
N ALA A 468 4.10 -30.47 -6.08
CA ALA A 468 4.62 -29.13 -6.33
C ALA A 468 6.01 -29.23 -6.96
N THR A 469 6.16 -28.71 -8.16
CA THR A 469 7.43 -28.68 -8.92
C THR A 469 7.94 -27.25 -8.96
N ALA A 470 9.18 -27.03 -8.53
CA ALA A 470 9.81 -25.71 -8.51
C ALA A 470 9.93 -25.13 -9.93
N VAL A 471 9.58 -23.86 -10.07
CA VAL A 471 9.72 -23.07 -11.29
C VAL A 471 10.16 -21.64 -10.91
N THR A 472 10.70 -20.89 -11.89
CA THR A 472 11.06 -19.49 -11.69
C THR A 472 10.19 -18.62 -12.60
N LEU A 473 9.64 -17.55 -12.05
CA LEU A 473 8.87 -16.56 -12.83
C LEU A 473 9.81 -15.74 -13.73
N PRO A 474 9.33 -15.26 -14.88
CA PRO A 474 10.16 -14.50 -15.82
C PRO A 474 10.58 -13.14 -15.23
N VAL A 475 11.61 -12.55 -15.82
CA VAL A 475 12.06 -11.18 -15.59
C VAL A 475 11.76 -10.34 -16.83
N THR A 476 11.73 -9.02 -16.66
CA THR A 476 11.57 -8.06 -17.76
C THR A 476 12.85 -7.27 -17.97
N THR A 477 12.97 -6.64 -19.14
CA THR A 477 14.09 -5.76 -19.49
C THR A 477 13.71 -4.28 -19.31
N ALA A 478 14.72 -3.41 -19.35
CA ALA A 478 14.48 -1.96 -19.24
C ALA A 478 13.73 -1.39 -20.47
N GLU A 479 13.86 -2.04 -21.62
CA GLU A 479 13.17 -1.66 -22.87
C GLU A 479 11.70 -2.03 -22.86
N GLU A 480 11.32 -3.08 -22.12
CA GLU A 480 9.92 -3.50 -21.97
C GLU A 480 9.14 -2.57 -21.03
N ASN A 481 9.86 -1.88 -20.12
CA ASN A 481 9.28 -1.01 -19.10
C ASN A 481 9.74 0.44 -19.32
N TYR A 482 8.94 1.21 -20.04
CA TYR A 482 9.34 2.58 -20.32
C TYR A 482 8.31 3.63 -19.92
N SER A 483 8.84 4.83 -19.65
CA SER A 483 8.14 6.10 -19.58
C SER A 483 8.73 7.03 -20.62
N ASN A 484 7.95 7.40 -21.62
CA ASN A 484 8.34 8.34 -22.69
C ASN A 484 7.50 9.60 -22.54
N THR A 485 8.15 10.75 -22.34
CA THR A 485 7.49 12.04 -22.18
C THR A 485 8.01 13.01 -23.22
N THR A 486 7.13 13.51 -24.08
CA THR A 486 7.44 14.62 -25.00
C THR A 486 6.88 15.91 -24.42
N ILE A 487 7.70 16.94 -24.34
CA ILE A 487 7.37 18.23 -23.73
C ILE A 487 7.62 19.34 -24.72
N ASP A 488 6.55 20.02 -25.14
CA ASP A 488 6.63 21.26 -25.90
C ASP A 488 6.47 22.44 -24.92
N ALA A 489 7.50 23.28 -24.82
CA ALA A 489 7.58 24.38 -23.87
C ALA A 489 7.84 25.71 -24.57
N SER A 490 7.12 26.76 -24.17
CA SER A 490 7.31 28.12 -24.67
C SER A 490 7.06 29.15 -23.56
N MET A 491 7.83 30.24 -23.55
CA MET A 491 7.57 31.37 -22.65
C MET A 491 6.31 32.12 -23.05
N ASP A 492 5.62 32.70 -22.08
CA ASP A 492 4.54 33.65 -22.30
C ASP A 492 5.09 34.98 -22.90
N GLU A 493 4.18 35.88 -23.30
CA GLU A 493 4.55 37.17 -23.91
C GLU A 493 5.39 38.06 -22.99
N ASN A 494 5.24 37.92 -21.68
CA ASN A 494 5.98 38.67 -20.65
C ASN A 494 7.35 38.04 -20.31
N LEU A 495 7.65 36.86 -20.84
CA LEU A 495 8.86 36.07 -20.54
C LEU A 495 9.01 35.72 -19.04
N GLU A 496 7.89 35.53 -18.32
CA GLU A 496 7.86 35.24 -16.88
C GLU A 496 7.41 33.81 -16.60
N LYS A 497 6.49 33.28 -17.41
CA LYS A 497 5.89 31.96 -17.26
C LYS A 497 6.20 31.08 -18.44
N THR A 498 6.14 29.78 -18.24
CA THR A 498 6.35 28.80 -19.29
C THR A 498 5.10 27.97 -19.50
N ASN A 499 4.54 28.03 -20.71
CA ASN A 499 3.44 27.18 -21.16
C ASN A 499 3.99 25.82 -21.54
N ILE A 500 3.37 24.76 -21.02
CA ILE A 500 3.79 23.38 -21.23
C ILE A 500 2.65 22.58 -21.89
N THR A 501 2.98 21.84 -22.93
CA THR A 501 2.19 20.73 -23.43
C THR A 501 3.02 19.46 -23.26
N SER A 502 2.59 18.56 -22.39
CA SER A 502 3.27 17.30 -22.11
C SER A 502 2.46 16.14 -22.64
N THR A 503 3.10 15.23 -23.37
CA THR A 503 2.52 13.95 -23.80
C THR A 503 3.33 12.83 -23.21
N SER A 504 2.71 12.06 -22.31
CA SER A 504 3.33 10.93 -21.63
C SER A 504 2.79 9.61 -22.14
N ALA A 505 3.68 8.62 -22.30
CA ALA A 505 3.37 7.27 -22.73
C ALA A 505 4.13 6.25 -21.87
N TYR A 506 3.41 5.29 -21.31
CA TYR A 506 3.94 4.30 -20.37
C TYR A 506 3.61 2.89 -20.84
N LYS A 507 4.59 1.97 -20.68
CA LYS A 507 4.40 0.55 -21.03
C LYS A 507 5.03 -0.37 -20.00
N GLY A 508 4.58 -1.64 -19.99
CA GLY A 508 5.03 -2.65 -19.06
C GLY A 508 4.68 -2.28 -17.61
N ILE A 509 5.58 -2.53 -16.68
CA ILE A 509 5.39 -2.22 -15.26
C ILE A 509 5.29 -0.70 -15.03
N SER A 510 6.03 0.12 -15.79
CA SER A 510 5.93 1.58 -15.72
C SER A 510 4.50 2.10 -15.99
N LYS A 511 3.69 1.38 -16.79
CA LYS A 511 2.27 1.69 -16.96
C LYS A 511 1.53 1.55 -15.64
N HIS A 512 1.77 0.49 -14.87
CA HIS A 512 1.07 0.21 -13.61
C HIS A 512 1.38 1.23 -12.51
N ASP A 513 2.59 1.76 -12.47
CA ASP A 513 2.96 2.85 -11.55
C ASP A 513 2.23 4.17 -11.87
N ASN A 514 1.80 4.37 -13.12
CA ASN A 514 1.19 5.60 -13.60
C ASN A 514 -0.32 5.49 -13.90
N GLU A 515 -0.91 4.29 -13.88
CA GLU A 515 -2.34 4.13 -14.17
C GLU A 515 -3.25 4.78 -13.12
N GLY A 516 -2.87 4.75 -11.84
CA GLY A 516 -3.61 5.41 -10.78
C GLY A 516 -3.77 6.92 -11.05
N PRO A 517 -2.69 7.69 -11.17
CA PRO A 517 -2.76 9.11 -11.54
C PRO A 517 -3.58 9.36 -12.82
N ALA A 518 -3.34 8.60 -13.88
CA ALA A 518 -3.99 8.82 -15.17
C ALA A 518 -5.46 8.39 -15.21
N LEU A 519 -5.82 7.27 -14.58
CA LEU A 519 -7.16 6.68 -14.69
C LEU A 519 -8.09 7.00 -13.51
N ASN A 520 -7.60 7.50 -12.38
CA ASN A 520 -8.46 8.01 -11.32
C ASN A 520 -9.38 9.10 -11.87
N TYR A 521 -10.65 9.06 -11.48
CA TYR A 521 -11.70 9.96 -12.00
C TYR A 521 -11.84 9.91 -13.54
N THR A 522 -11.52 8.76 -14.15
CA THR A 522 -11.76 8.49 -15.57
C THR A 522 -12.75 7.34 -15.69
N ASN A 523 -13.81 7.53 -16.48
CA ASN A 523 -14.79 6.47 -16.66
C ASN A 523 -14.31 5.47 -17.71
N VAL A 524 -13.66 4.40 -17.26
CA VAL A 524 -13.23 3.28 -18.12
C VAL A 524 -14.16 2.07 -18.03
N TYR A 525 -15.12 2.10 -17.12
CA TYR A 525 -16.03 0.97 -16.84
C TYR A 525 -16.97 0.69 -18.01
N ASP A 526 -17.62 1.71 -18.56
CA ASP A 526 -18.57 1.56 -19.67
C ASP A 526 -17.89 0.98 -20.92
N VAL A 527 -16.62 1.35 -21.16
CA VAL A 527 -15.84 0.86 -22.30
C VAL A 527 -15.61 -0.65 -22.19
N ASP A 528 -15.21 -1.14 -21.01
CA ASP A 528 -15.00 -2.57 -20.75
C ASP A 528 -16.32 -3.33 -20.85
N TYR A 529 -17.37 -2.79 -20.24
CA TYR A 529 -18.69 -3.44 -20.26
C TYR A 529 -19.18 -3.65 -21.70
N LEU A 530 -19.18 -2.61 -22.50
CA LEU A 530 -19.60 -2.68 -23.91
C LEU A 530 -18.72 -3.60 -24.75
N ALA A 531 -17.40 -3.61 -24.49
CA ALA A 531 -16.46 -4.43 -25.26
C ALA A 531 -16.57 -5.93 -24.99
N TYR A 532 -16.89 -6.35 -23.76
CA TYR A 532 -16.78 -7.74 -23.34
C TYR A 532 -18.10 -8.39 -22.94
N PHE A 533 -19.12 -7.62 -22.58
CA PHE A 533 -20.39 -8.11 -22.06
C PHE A 533 -21.57 -7.89 -23.04
N GLY A 534 -21.40 -7.04 -24.06
CA GLY A 534 -22.44 -6.75 -25.07
C GLY A 534 -23.58 -5.88 -24.52
N ASP A 535 -24.76 -5.96 -25.15
CA ASP A 535 -25.90 -5.10 -24.85
C ASP A 535 -26.26 -5.03 -23.37
N ASN A 536 -26.68 -3.86 -22.96
CA ASN A 536 -27.05 -3.51 -21.60
C ASN A 536 -28.11 -4.46 -21.02
N ASP A 537 -27.75 -5.28 -20.02
CA ASP A 537 -28.73 -5.92 -19.14
C ASP A 537 -29.63 -4.87 -18.43
N LEU A 538 -29.23 -3.60 -18.47
CA LEU A 538 -30.03 -2.46 -18.02
C LEU A 538 -31.33 -2.33 -18.82
N ASP A 539 -31.36 -2.72 -20.08
CA ASP A 539 -32.56 -2.68 -20.92
C ASP A 539 -33.62 -3.70 -20.49
N GLN A 540 -33.21 -4.70 -19.71
CA GLN A 540 -34.12 -5.71 -19.11
C GLN A 540 -34.70 -5.25 -17.76
N LEU A 541 -34.17 -4.13 -17.18
CA LEU A 541 -34.67 -3.60 -15.92
C LEU A 541 -35.95 -2.78 -16.13
N PRO A 542 -36.85 -2.74 -15.12
CA PRO A 542 -37.98 -1.82 -15.13
C PRO A 542 -37.50 -0.37 -15.31
N GLU A 543 -38.21 0.44 -16.11
CA GLU A 543 -37.88 1.82 -16.47
C GLU A 543 -37.44 2.67 -15.26
N LYS A 544 -38.16 2.60 -14.17
CA LYS A 544 -37.82 3.33 -12.93
C LYS A 544 -36.43 2.99 -12.37
N LYS A 545 -36.01 1.72 -12.44
CA LYS A 545 -34.67 1.31 -12.00
C LYS A 545 -33.59 1.75 -12.97
N ARG A 546 -33.88 1.71 -14.25
CA ARG A 546 -33.01 2.19 -15.32
C ARG A 546 -32.72 3.68 -15.14
N ASP A 547 -33.77 4.51 -14.97
CA ASP A 547 -33.66 5.94 -14.72
C ASP A 547 -32.83 6.28 -13.46
N GLU A 548 -32.98 5.48 -12.41
CA GLU A 548 -32.19 5.67 -11.17
C GLU A 548 -30.70 5.40 -11.41
N ILE A 549 -30.36 4.31 -12.11
CA ILE A 549 -28.98 3.96 -12.47
C ILE A 549 -28.38 5.02 -13.39
N ASP A 550 -29.12 5.47 -14.41
CA ASP A 550 -28.66 6.51 -15.34
C ASP A 550 -28.38 7.83 -14.62
N ARG A 551 -29.21 8.22 -13.66
CA ARG A 551 -28.94 9.40 -12.81
C ARG A 551 -27.68 9.26 -11.96
N LEU A 552 -27.45 8.08 -11.37
CA LEU A 552 -26.24 7.79 -10.61
C LEU A 552 -24.98 7.81 -11.48
N ILE A 553 -25.04 7.21 -12.67
CA ILE A 553 -23.94 7.23 -13.64
C ILE A 553 -23.65 8.67 -14.07
N PHE A 554 -24.69 9.43 -14.41
CA PHE A 554 -24.55 10.85 -14.80
C PHE A 554 -23.92 11.68 -13.69
N ALA A 555 -24.43 11.56 -12.45
CA ALA A 555 -23.89 12.29 -11.30
C ALA A 555 -22.40 11.95 -11.08
N LYS A 556 -22.02 10.69 -11.21
CA LYS A 556 -20.64 10.25 -11.07
C LYS A 556 -19.73 10.77 -12.19
N LYS A 557 -20.22 10.81 -13.44
CA LYS A 557 -19.49 11.42 -14.57
C LYS A 557 -19.23 12.91 -14.34
N GLU A 558 -20.22 13.65 -13.84
CA GLU A 558 -20.06 15.08 -13.53
C GLU A 558 -19.10 15.30 -12.32
N GLU A 559 -19.15 14.43 -11.32
CA GLU A 559 -18.18 14.45 -10.22
C GLU A 559 -16.75 14.22 -10.73
N PHE A 560 -16.53 13.21 -11.56
CA PHE A 560 -15.22 12.91 -12.15
C PHE A 560 -14.66 14.07 -12.97
N LYS A 561 -15.51 14.69 -13.78
CA LYS A 561 -15.15 15.86 -14.60
C LYS A 561 -14.67 17.03 -13.75
N LYS A 562 -15.26 17.23 -12.56
CA LYS A 562 -14.86 18.29 -11.61
C LYS A 562 -13.58 17.92 -10.83
N ARG A 563 -13.43 16.67 -10.41
CA ARG A 563 -12.30 16.22 -9.59
C ARG A 563 -11.02 16.00 -10.36
N LYS A 564 -11.10 15.54 -11.62
CA LYS A 564 -9.93 15.18 -12.42
C LYS A 564 -8.90 16.31 -12.54
N PRO A 565 -9.24 17.57 -12.91
CA PRO A 565 -8.26 18.65 -13.04
C PRO A 565 -7.58 18.98 -11.70
N VAL A 566 -8.35 18.98 -10.61
CA VAL A 566 -7.83 19.26 -9.26
C VAL A 566 -6.82 18.19 -8.84
N TYR A 567 -7.19 16.93 -9.04
CA TYR A 567 -6.32 15.78 -8.73
C TYR A 567 -5.03 15.81 -9.56
N MET A 568 -5.12 16.03 -10.88
CA MET A 568 -3.95 16.07 -11.77
C MET A 568 -3.04 17.26 -11.45
N LYS A 569 -3.61 18.43 -11.14
CA LYS A 569 -2.80 19.56 -10.66
C LYS A 569 -2.03 19.22 -9.38
N GLY A 570 -2.68 18.52 -8.43
CA GLY A 570 -2.01 18.04 -7.21
C GLY A 570 -0.85 17.08 -7.49
N GLN A 571 -0.99 16.18 -8.48
CA GLN A 571 0.10 15.29 -8.89
C GLN A 571 1.29 16.10 -9.46
N LEU A 572 1.04 17.07 -10.33
CA LEU A 572 2.09 17.94 -10.88
C LEU A 572 2.79 18.79 -9.82
N GLN A 573 2.08 19.20 -8.76
CA GLN A 573 2.67 19.95 -7.65
C GLN A 573 3.65 19.12 -6.80
N ASN A 574 3.58 17.78 -6.86
CA ASN A 574 4.60 16.91 -6.28
C ASN A 574 5.89 16.88 -7.11
N GLU A 575 5.79 17.19 -8.40
CA GLU A 575 6.90 17.15 -9.36
C GLU A 575 7.53 18.53 -9.57
N TYR A 576 6.72 19.58 -9.63
CA TYR A 576 7.12 20.96 -9.91
C TYR A 576 6.69 21.91 -8.78
N SER A 577 7.59 22.74 -8.30
CA SER A 577 7.37 23.62 -7.15
C SER A 577 6.35 24.74 -7.39
N ASN A 578 6.15 25.18 -8.64
CA ASN A 578 5.28 26.32 -8.98
C ASN A 578 4.41 26.04 -10.21
N VAL A 579 3.34 25.28 -10.01
CA VAL A 579 2.30 25.04 -11.02
C VAL A 579 1.26 26.16 -10.92
N VAL A 580 1.35 27.14 -11.82
CA VAL A 580 0.45 28.31 -11.85
C VAL A 580 -0.97 27.90 -12.24
N SER A 581 -1.13 27.22 -13.36
CA SER A 581 -2.43 26.68 -13.81
C SER A 581 -2.28 25.27 -14.36
N TYR A 582 -3.41 24.56 -14.35
CA TYR A 582 -3.61 23.27 -15.01
C TYR A 582 -4.84 23.40 -15.89
N ASP A 583 -4.67 23.29 -17.22
CA ASP A 583 -5.69 23.70 -18.16
C ASP A 583 -6.45 22.50 -18.75
N ASN A 584 -5.75 21.39 -19.04
CA ASN A 584 -6.39 20.26 -19.74
C ASN A 584 -5.68 18.93 -19.48
N PHE A 585 -6.48 17.86 -19.45
CA PHE A 585 -6.06 16.46 -19.50
C PHE A 585 -6.82 15.77 -20.62
N ASN A 586 -6.11 15.09 -21.53
CA ASN A 586 -6.69 14.29 -22.59
C ASN A 586 -6.10 12.89 -22.62
N LEU A 587 -6.91 11.89 -22.27
CA LEU A 587 -6.53 10.47 -22.36
C LEU A 587 -6.59 10.04 -23.83
N ILE A 588 -5.44 9.58 -24.38
CA ILE A 588 -5.32 9.09 -25.76
C ILE A 588 -5.57 7.58 -25.79
N THR A 589 -4.90 6.84 -24.93
CA THR A 589 -5.14 5.40 -24.71
C THR A 589 -5.02 5.08 -23.21
N ASP A 590 -5.89 4.21 -22.71
CA ASP A 590 -5.92 3.80 -21.31
C ASP A 590 -4.96 2.65 -20.98
N GLY A 591 -4.35 2.03 -21.97
CA GLY A 591 -3.44 0.90 -21.81
C GLY A 591 -4.09 -0.39 -21.29
N ARG A 592 -5.43 -0.48 -21.25
CA ARG A 592 -6.20 -1.55 -20.61
C ARG A 592 -6.59 -2.70 -21.53
N THR A 593 -6.24 -2.64 -22.79
CA THR A 593 -6.51 -3.70 -23.76
C THR A 593 -5.22 -4.26 -24.36
N PHE A 594 -5.19 -5.58 -24.60
CA PHE A 594 -3.99 -6.28 -25.08
C PHE A 594 -3.43 -5.71 -26.38
N ASN A 595 -4.27 -5.21 -27.27
CA ASN A 595 -3.84 -4.60 -28.54
C ASN A 595 -3.42 -3.13 -28.42
N LYS A 596 -3.67 -2.50 -27.26
CA LYS A 596 -3.33 -1.10 -26.94
C LYS A 596 -2.80 -1.04 -25.52
N GLN A 597 -1.64 -1.66 -25.27
CA GLN A 597 -1.07 -1.79 -23.93
C GLN A 597 -0.43 -0.52 -23.37
N GLU A 598 -0.19 0.48 -24.24
CA GLU A 598 0.42 1.73 -23.83
C GLU A 598 -0.63 2.65 -23.18
N LEU A 599 -0.39 3.09 -21.95
CA LEU A 599 -1.12 4.19 -21.33
C LEU A 599 -0.55 5.49 -21.89
N LYS A 600 -1.39 6.30 -22.54
CA LYS A 600 -0.93 7.56 -23.15
C LYS A 600 -1.93 8.69 -22.93
N TYR A 601 -1.43 9.84 -22.51
CA TYR A 601 -2.23 11.04 -22.31
C TYR A 601 -1.44 12.32 -22.58
N THR A 602 -2.17 13.42 -22.77
CA THR A 602 -1.60 14.77 -22.95
C THR A 602 -2.15 15.70 -21.86
N GLU A 603 -1.28 16.54 -21.33
CA GLU A 603 -1.60 17.56 -20.35
C GLU A 603 -1.14 18.95 -20.80
N LYS A 604 -1.87 19.98 -20.38
CA LYS A 604 -1.47 21.39 -20.56
C LYS A 604 -1.48 22.10 -19.24
N PHE A 605 -0.39 22.77 -18.93
CA PHE A 605 -0.22 23.50 -17.68
C PHE A 605 0.83 24.63 -17.83
N VAL A 606 0.90 25.49 -16.82
CA VAL A 606 1.82 26.65 -16.80
C VAL A 606 2.71 26.57 -15.56
N LEU A 607 4.01 26.73 -15.77
CA LEU A 607 5.04 26.82 -14.71
C LEU A 607 5.54 28.25 -14.52
N GLY A 608 5.76 28.66 -13.27
CA GLY A 608 6.14 30.03 -12.91
C GLY A 608 7.61 30.26 -12.55
N ASP A 609 8.42 29.20 -12.39
CA ASP A 609 9.75 29.28 -11.79
C ASP A 609 10.91 28.75 -12.65
N LEU A 610 10.66 28.42 -13.91
CA LEU A 610 11.70 27.96 -14.82
C LEU A 610 12.63 29.07 -15.27
N THR A 611 12.19 30.33 -15.20
CA THR A 611 12.88 31.50 -15.78
C THR A 611 13.23 32.53 -14.72
N ARG A 612 14.46 33.05 -14.83
CA ARG A 612 14.94 34.18 -14.00
C ARG A 612 15.56 35.26 -14.87
N LYS A 613 15.06 36.49 -14.78
CA LYS A 613 15.60 37.66 -15.48
C LYS A 613 16.98 38.01 -14.96
N ALA A 614 17.93 38.27 -15.85
CA ALA A 614 19.31 38.66 -15.58
C ALA A 614 19.70 39.89 -16.45
N GLY A 615 19.29 41.06 -16.02
CA GLY A 615 19.39 42.31 -16.81
C GLY A 615 18.51 42.24 -18.06
N LYS A 616 19.10 42.32 -19.26
CA LYS A 616 18.39 42.15 -20.54
C LYS A 616 18.29 40.68 -21.02
N ASN A 617 18.89 39.77 -20.28
CA ASN A 617 18.96 38.36 -20.59
C ASN A 617 18.07 37.53 -19.63
N TYR A 618 17.92 36.22 -19.88
CA TYR A 618 17.21 35.31 -19.01
C TYR A 618 18.01 34.03 -18.75
N LEU A 619 18.00 33.56 -17.52
CA LEU A 619 18.45 32.22 -17.18
C LEU A 619 17.23 31.31 -17.15
N VAL A 620 17.26 30.21 -17.90
CA VAL A 620 16.13 29.24 -18.00
C VAL A 620 16.60 27.85 -17.61
N ASN A 621 15.88 27.21 -16.69
CA ASN A 621 16.16 25.85 -16.28
C ASN A 621 15.35 24.85 -17.14
N VAL A 622 15.73 24.67 -18.41
CA VAL A 622 15.10 23.71 -19.32
C VAL A 622 15.24 22.26 -18.81
N PRO A 623 16.41 21.84 -18.26
CA PRO A 623 16.55 20.49 -17.70
C PRO A 623 15.57 20.15 -16.58
N LEU A 624 15.05 21.11 -15.82
CA LEU A 624 14.06 20.86 -14.76
C LEU A 624 12.73 20.30 -15.30
N LEU A 625 12.47 20.46 -16.60
CA LEU A 625 11.29 19.89 -17.25
C LEU A 625 11.27 18.35 -17.26
N MET A 626 12.39 17.67 -16.96
CA MET A 626 12.40 16.23 -16.73
C MET A 626 11.87 15.83 -15.34
N GLY A 627 11.39 16.80 -14.54
CA GLY A 627 10.96 16.60 -13.16
C GLY A 627 12.08 16.58 -12.15
N GLY A 628 11.72 16.56 -10.86
CA GLY A 628 12.65 16.50 -9.74
C GLY A 628 13.51 15.25 -9.75
N GLN A 629 14.83 15.38 -9.53
CA GLN A 629 15.75 14.25 -9.46
C GLN A 629 16.24 14.01 -8.03
N ASN A 630 16.46 12.74 -7.68
CA ASN A 630 16.89 12.35 -6.35
C ASN A 630 18.33 12.82 -6.07
N GLN A 631 18.50 13.60 -4.98
CA GLN A 631 19.80 13.85 -4.39
C GLN A 631 20.10 12.81 -3.32
N VAL A 632 21.25 12.16 -3.40
CA VAL A 632 21.72 11.27 -2.34
C VAL A 632 22.73 12.03 -1.48
N LYS A 633 22.36 12.30 -0.23
CA LYS A 633 23.19 13.06 0.72
C LYS A 633 24.45 12.26 1.08
N PRO A 634 25.55 12.92 1.50
CA PRO A 634 26.80 12.24 1.86
C PRO A 634 26.63 11.12 2.89
N GLU A 635 25.79 11.35 3.91
CA GLU A 635 25.50 10.39 4.98
C GLU A 635 24.73 9.14 4.50
N ASP A 636 24.04 9.21 3.35
CA ASP A 636 23.25 8.13 2.78
C ASP A 636 23.99 7.35 1.67
N ARG A 637 25.25 7.72 1.38
CA ARG A 637 26.05 7.07 0.31
C ARG A 637 26.65 5.74 0.72
N GLN A 638 26.65 5.41 2.00
CA GLN A 638 27.07 4.10 2.50
C GLN A 638 25.85 3.26 2.81
N ARG A 639 25.73 2.12 2.14
CA ARG A 639 24.59 1.22 2.27
C ARG A 639 24.91 0.00 3.13
N LYS A 640 23.97 -0.30 4.03
CA LYS A 640 24.00 -1.55 4.81
C LYS A 640 23.39 -2.71 4.02
N TYR A 641 22.38 -2.43 3.21
CA TYR A 641 21.59 -3.41 2.47
C TYR A 641 21.76 -3.24 0.97
N ASP A 642 21.55 -4.33 0.20
CA ASP A 642 21.46 -4.30 -1.25
C ASP A 642 20.33 -3.36 -1.70
N ILE A 643 20.47 -2.82 -2.89
CA ILE A 643 19.52 -1.87 -3.47
C ILE A 643 18.47 -2.67 -4.27
N ASP A 644 17.21 -2.39 -4.02
CA ASP A 644 16.06 -2.91 -4.75
C ASP A 644 15.43 -1.80 -5.58
N VAL A 645 15.62 -1.86 -6.90
CA VAL A 645 15.07 -0.89 -7.86
C VAL A 645 13.64 -1.27 -8.26
N ARG A 646 13.13 -2.41 -7.77
CA ARG A 646 11.87 -3.07 -8.10
C ARG A 646 11.88 -3.73 -9.49
N TYR A 647 12.19 -3.00 -10.56
CA TYR A 647 12.26 -3.54 -11.93
C TYR A 647 13.19 -2.71 -12.81
N PRO A 648 13.78 -3.30 -13.86
CA PRO A 648 14.55 -2.56 -14.85
C PRO A 648 13.61 -1.66 -15.67
N HIS A 649 13.99 -0.40 -15.90
CA HIS A 649 13.16 0.54 -16.64
C HIS A 649 13.94 1.67 -17.30
N THR A 650 13.30 2.26 -18.33
CA THR A 650 13.83 3.40 -19.09
C THR A 650 12.90 4.59 -18.95
N LEU A 651 13.48 5.75 -18.62
CA LEU A 651 12.80 7.04 -18.59
C LEU A 651 13.38 7.90 -19.73
N ASN A 652 12.53 8.34 -20.65
CA ASN A 652 12.91 9.20 -21.76
C ASN A 652 12.13 10.51 -21.72
N TRP A 653 12.83 11.61 -21.94
CA TRP A 653 12.22 12.93 -22.13
C TRP A 653 12.74 13.55 -23.41
N ASP A 654 11.80 13.94 -24.29
CA ASP A 654 12.04 14.70 -25.50
C ASP A 654 11.48 16.11 -25.31
N ILE A 655 12.34 17.07 -24.95
CA ILE A 655 11.95 18.44 -24.62
C ILE A 655 12.22 19.35 -25.82
N ASN A 656 11.17 19.99 -26.31
CA ASN A 656 11.19 20.98 -27.37
C ASN A 656 10.94 22.37 -26.74
N TYR A 657 11.98 23.14 -26.52
CA TYR A 657 11.85 24.47 -25.94
C TYR A 657 11.93 25.54 -27.03
N THR A 658 10.87 26.34 -27.20
CA THR A 658 10.82 27.44 -28.17
C THR A 658 11.65 28.62 -27.66
N ILE A 659 12.71 28.99 -28.40
CA ILE A 659 13.55 30.12 -28.12
C ILE A 659 12.77 31.39 -28.51
N PRO A 660 12.55 32.35 -27.60
CA PRO A 660 11.83 33.59 -27.90
C PRO A 660 12.55 34.42 -28.99
N ALA A 661 11.77 35.12 -29.81
CA ALA A 661 12.32 35.99 -30.84
C ALA A 661 13.29 37.05 -30.25
N GLY A 662 14.44 37.27 -30.89
CA GLY A 662 15.46 38.20 -30.44
C GLY A 662 16.42 37.65 -29.37
N PHE A 663 16.39 36.33 -29.12
CA PHE A 663 17.34 35.69 -28.20
C PHE A 663 18.10 34.56 -28.87
N ILE A 664 19.34 34.34 -28.37
CA ILE A 664 20.16 33.15 -28.70
C ILE A 664 20.51 32.38 -27.44
N VAL A 665 20.64 31.06 -27.57
CA VAL A 665 21.00 30.15 -26.46
C VAL A 665 22.54 30.14 -26.29
N LYS A 666 22.99 30.27 -25.05
CA LYS A 666 24.37 30.01 -24.62
C LYS A 666 24.38 28.91 -23.54
N GLY A 667 25.47 28.13 -23.48
CA GLY A 667 25.62 27.01 -22.53
C GLY A 667 25.10 25.68 -23.07
N LEU A 668 24.92 25.55 -24.38
CA LEU A 668 24.39 24.30 -25.01
C LEU A 668 25.32 23.10 -24.81
N ALA A 669 26.65 23.30 -24.83
CA ALA A 669 27.61 22.20 -24.67
C ALA A 669 27.49 21.49 -23.34
N ASP A 670 27.16 22.25 -22.29
CA ASP A 670 27.01 21.74 -20.93
C ASP A 670 25.79 20.82 -20.77
N LEU A 671 24.88 20.85 -21.73
CA LEU A 671 23.69 19.98 -21.75
C LEU A 671 23.93 18.61 -22.38
N ASN A 672 25.14 18.29 -22.82
CA ASN A 672 25.47 16.99 -23.37
C ASN A 672 26.22 16.15 -22.33
N GLN A 673 25.70 14.99 -21.99
CA GLN A 673 26.28 14.06 -21.02
C GLN A 673 26.14 12.61 -21.50
N ASN A 674 27.10 11.80 -21.09
CA ASN A 674 27.03 10.36 -21.28
C ASN A 674 27.70 9.67 -20.09
N VAL A 675 26.89 9.19 -19.17
CA VAL A 675 27.30 8.40 -18.00
C VAL A 675 26.61 7.06 -18.10
N GLU A 676 27.37 5.99 -18.27
CA GLU A 676 26.82 4.65 -18.44
C GLU A 676 27.75 3.60 -17.80
N ASN A 677 27.12 2.66 -17.09
CA ASN A 677 27.78 1.48 -16.53
C ASN A 677 26.78 0.29 -16.45
N GLU A 678 27.18 -0.80 -15.80
CA GLU A 678 26.37 -2.01 -15.69
C GLU A 678 25.08 -1.83 -14.85
N THR A 679 25.00 -0.83 -13.96
CA THR A 679 23.83 -0.60 -13.11
C THR A 679 22.79 0.30 -13.79
N GLY A 680 23.25 1.20 -14.69
CA GLY A 680 22.34 2.12 -15.36
C GLY A 680 23.03 3.11 -16.28
N ALA A 681 22.28 4.10 -16.74
CA ALA A 681 22.82 5.16 -17.59
C ALA A 681 22.03 6.48 -17.42
N PHE A 682 22.74 7.60 -17.64
CA PHE A 682 22.16 8.91 -17.85
C PHE A 682 22.82 9.57 -19.07
N ILE A 683 22.04 9.73 -20.13
CA ILE A 683 22.51 10.20 -21.43
C ILE A 683 21.68 11.39 -21.86
N THR A 684 22.31 12.50 -22.24
CA THR A 684 21.61 13.69 -22.71
C THR A 684 22.24 14.26 -23.98
N ARG A 685 21.40 14.76 -24.87
CA ARG A 685 21.81 15.42 -26.11
C ARG A 685 20.98 16.66 -26.36
N ALA A 686 21.65 17.79 -26.57
CA ALA A 686 21.01 19.07 -26.87
C ALA A 686 21.42 19.57 -28.27
N THR A 687 20.43 19.98 -29.07
CA THR A 687 20.65 20.60 -30.41
C THR A 687 19.72 21.80 -30.58
N ILE A 688 20.09 22.70 -31.51
CA ILE A 688 19.24 23.83 -31.90
C ILE A 688 18.88 23.66 -33.36
N GLU A 689 17.57 23.67 -33.66
CA GLU A 689 17.00 23.61 -35.01
C GLU A 689 16.11 24.86 -35.23
N GLY A 690 16.60 25.87 -35.96
CA GLY A 690 15.89 27.14 -36.08
C GLY A 690 15.73 27.84 -34.73
N ASN A 691 14.49 28.07 -34.30
CA ASN A 691 14.16 28.65 -33.00
C ASN A 691 13.81 27.60 -31.93
N LEU A 692 14.15 26.36 -32.17
CA LEU A 692 13.82 25.26 -31.26
C LEU A 692 15.07 24.67 -30.63
N LEU A 693 15.19 24.73 -29.30
CA LEU A 693 16.12 23.94 -28.52
C LEU A 693 15.51 22.56 -28.26
N LYS A 694 16.08 21.51 -28.86
CA LYS A 694 15.73 20.13 -28.62
C LYS A 694 16.67 19.51 -27.61
N LEU A 695 16.13 18.93 -26.55
CA LEU A 695 16.87 18.25 -25.48
C LEU A 695 16.31 16.84 -25.30
N ASN A 696 17.09 15.83 -25.71
CA ASN A 696 16.76 14.43 -25.50
C ASN A 696 17.48 13.97 -24.25
N ILE A 697 16.75 13.35 -23.31
CA ILE A 697 17.24 12.84 -22.04
C ILE A 697 16.82 11.38 -21.92
N LYS A 698 17.78 10.50 -21.57
CA LYS A 698 17.52 9.09 -21.32
C LYS A 698 18.18 8.69 -20.00
N LYS A 699 17.37 8.11 -19.07
CA LYS A 699 17.81 7.54 -17.82
C LYS A 699 17.39 6.08 -17.76
N ILE A 700 18.32 5.20 -17.48
CA ILE A 700 18.08 3.75 -17.51
C ILE A 700 18.48 3.15 -16.16
N TYR A 701 17.60 2.33 -15.59
CA TYR A 701 17.91 1.39 -14.52
C TYR A 701 17.95 -0.02 -15.15
N LYS A 702 19.15 -0.63 -15.18
CA LYS A 702 19.38 -1.88 -15.91
C LYS A 702 19.09 -3.13 -15.10
N GLN A 703 19.07 -3.03 -13.78
CA GLN A 703 18.99 -4.18 -12.87
C GLN A 703 17.85 -3.99 -11.86
N THR A 704 17.20 -5.09 -11.47
CA THR A 704 16.21 -5.11 -10.37
C THR A 704 16.91 -4.96 -9.02
N LYS A 705 18.01 -5.67 -8.82
CA LYS A 705 18.79 -5.68 -7.56
C LYS A 705 20.24 -5.35 -7.84
N ILE A 706 20.79 -4.42 -7.06
CA ILE A 706 22.21 -4.00 -7.15
C ILE A 706 22.84 -4.28 -5.79
N LYS A 707 24.02 -4.91 -5.81
CA LYS A 707 24.77 -5.15 -4.58
C LYS A 707 25.17 -3.85 -3.94
N LYS A 708 25.17 -3.78 -2.60
CA LYS A 708 25.54 -2.57 -1.85
C LYS A 708 26.96 -2.09 -2.19
N GLU A 709 27.86 -3.01 -2.55
CA GLU A 709 29.23 -2.70 -2.97
C GLU A 709 29.25 -1.95 -4.31
N ASP A 710 28.27 -2.17 -5.20
CA ASP A 710 28.13 -1.52 -6.50
C ASP A 710 27.27 -0.23 -6.44
N PHE A 711 26.81 0.18 -5.26
CA PHE A 711 26.00 1.38 -5.11
C PHE A 711 26.72 2.64 -5.62
N GLY A 712 28.05 2.70 -5.49
CA GLY A 712 28.86 3.78 -6.06
C GLY A 712 28.65 3.96 -7.57
N LYS A 713 28.54 2.86 -8.33
CA LYS A 713 28.25 2.87 -9.78
C LYS A 713 26.84 3.40 -10.07
N MET A 714 25.85 3.00 -9.24
CA MET A 714 24.49 3.56 -9.36
C MET A 714 24.47 5.06 -9.09
N LEU A 715 25.25 5.54 -8.12
CA LEU A 715 25.35 6.95 -7.80
C LEU A 715 25.91 7.79 -8.95
N GLU A 716 26.79 7.26 -9.80
CA GLU A 716 27.35 8.00 -10.94
C GLU A 716 26.25 8.55 -11.84
N PHE A 717 25.30 7.74 -12.28
CA PHE A 717 24.21 8.22 -13.14
C PHE A 717 23.09 8.92 -12.38
N ILE A 718 22.86 8.62 -11.10
CA ILE A 718 21.90 9.34 -10.24
C ILE A 718 22.39 10.77 -10.00
N ASP A 719 23.67 10.95 -9.61
CA ASP A 719 24.25 12.26 -9.39
C ASP A 719 24.34 13.07 -10.69
N ALA A 720 24.65 12.40 -11.82
CA ALA A 720 24.63 13.04 -13.13
C ALA A 720 23.23 13.61 -13.45
N ALA A 721 22.17 12.84 -13.21
CA ALA A 721 20.79 13.29 -13.42
C ALA A 721 20.42 14.45 -12.48
N TYR A 722 20.76 14.34 -11.18
CA TYR A 722 20.52 15.41 -10.22
C TYR A 722 21.25 16.70 -10.59
N ASN A 723 22.56 16.63 -10.85
CA ASN A 723 23.36 17.79 -11.23
C ASN A 723 22.89 18.42 -12.55
N PHE A 724 22.44 17.57 -13.49
CA PHE A 724 21.88 18.04 -14.75
C PHE A 724 20.59 18.83 -14.54
N SER A 725 19.67 18.37 -13.66
CA SER A 725 18.42 19.07 -13.37
C SER A 725 18.61 20.49 -12.81
N GLN A 726 19.79 20.80 -12.25
CA GLN A 726 20.13 22.11 -11.70
C GLN A 726 20.72 23.09 -12.73
N ARG A 727 21.04 22.60 -13.95
CA ARG A 727 21.69 23.42 -14.98
C ARG A 727 20.71 24.40 -15.61
N LYS A 728 21.25 25.56 -16.01
CA LYS A 728 20.50 26.64 -16.65
C LYS A 728 21.17 27.04 -17.95
N ILE A 729 20.38 27.32 -18.97
CA ILE A 729 20.84 27.97 -20.17
C ILE A 729 20.69 29.48 -20.04
N LEU A 730 21.52 30.21 -20.77
CA LEU A 730 21.38 31.66 -20.89
C LEU A 730 20.71 31.99 -22.23
N LEU A 731 19.54 32.61 -22.18
CA LEU A 731 18.92 33.30 -23.31
C LEU A 731 19.53 34.72 -23.36
N LYS A 732 20.51 34.92 -24.27
CA LYS A 732 21.15 36.18 -24.50
C LYS A 732 20.39 36.99 -25.55
N ARG A 733 20.04 38.24 -25.25
CA ARG A 733 19.39 39.13 -26.22
C ARG A 733 20.36 39.44 -27.34
N ASN A 734 19.90 39.36 -28.59
CA ASN A 734 20.68 39.73 -29.78
C ASN A 734 21.05 41.21 -29.78
#